data_e612827075dff1f36231fc26172d4397
#
_entry.id   e612827075dff1f36231fc26172d4397
#
_cell.length_a   1.000
_cell.length_b   1.000
_cell.length_c   1.000
_cell.angle_alpha   90.00
_cell.angle_beta   90.00
_cell.angle_gamma   90.00
#
_symmetry.space_group_name_H-M   'P 1'
#
loop_
_entity.id
_entity.type
_entity.pdbx_description
1 polymer ?
#
loop_
_entity_poly.entity_id
_entity_poly.type
_entity_poly.pdbx_seq_one_letter_code
_entity_poly.pdbx_strand_id
1 'polypeptide(L)'
;MTDKFKVDENVSAFCEFFIVASGDIKVIMLEDNKKAPRSKGGFKKLASCVGEYKVSAIFTSVLVALEVLFEILIPLIMAQIVNVGMVENATSFTFTLQLGKKGFALFTMDDRIWFIVTCGAMMVAMALVSLFFGTMSGKLAAIASTGFAKNLRKKMFYKIENFSFANLDRFNTASLVTRLTTDVTNMQMAFQIIIRMLVRSPIMLVLAMVMSISISPDLSLIFAAAIPVLLVALIIGTKIVFPRFEKMLRKYDSMNESTQENLIGIRAVKAFVREDSEIDKFKKVSSSVQKLQFSAEKIIVIAFPFMQIVTYACIICVAWFGGNDIIVGKMQLGDFTAFLSYIMQILMSLIMVAMGFMNIVMSRASLDRIVEILDEKIDIEDGENAQDIEVKDGSIDFDNVDFSYSKSHDVLNLENIDLHIKSGETIGIIGGTGSAKSTLVQLIPRLYDVLEGEVRVGGVNVKDYKLEKLRDSVAMVLQKNVLFSGTIKQNLMWGNKFATDEEIVHAAKAAQAHDFIMSFPNGYDTELGQGGVNVSGGQKQRLCIARALLKHPKIMIMDDSTSAVDTATDAAIRSGLKNEFGDTTVLIIAQRISSVENADRIIVMNDGKIDAIGSHEELLATNEIYRDVYNSQKKGSDEEVSVNA
;
A
#
# COMPACT_ATOMS: atom_id res chain seq x y z
N MET A 1 34.41 -21.93 6.14
CA MET A 1 34.51 -22.39 4.73
C MET A 1 33.30 -21.81 4.01
N THR A 2 33.52 -20.68 3.36
CA THR A 2 32.50 -19.86 2.70
C THR A 2 32.81 -19.91 1.20
N ASP A 3 32.05 -20.73 0.48
CA ASP A 3 32.05 -20.66 -0.98
C ASP A 3 30.94 -19.72 -1.46
N LYS A 4 31.38 -18.55 -1.93
CA LYS A 4 30.56 -17.59 -2.66
C LYS A 4 30.24 -18.16 -4.05
N PHE A 5 29.01 -18.63 -4.24
CA PHE A 5 28.51 -18.89 -5.58
C PHE A 5 28.23 -17.54 -6.29
N LYS A 6 28.96 -17.30 -7.35
CA LYS A 6 28.73 -16.23 -8.32
C LYS A 6 27.42 -16.48 -9.08
N VAL A 7 26.31 -15.98 -8.57
CA VAL A 7 24.98 -16.01 -9.22
C VAL A 7 24.53 -14.61 -9.66
N ASP A 8 25.35 -13.57 -9.41
CA ASP A 8 24.91 -12.19 -9.59
C ASP A 8 24.92 -11.66 -11.04
N GLU A 9 25.67 -12.25 -11.97
CA GLU A 9 25.79 -11.71 -13.34
C GLU A 9 24.61 -12.08 -14.26
N ASN A 10 24.02 -13.27 -14.10
CA ASN A 10 22.91 -13.69 -14.97
C ASN A 10 21.54 -13.08 -14.57
N VAL A 11 21.35 -12.74 -13.31
CA VAL A 11 20.12 -12.03 -12.85
C VAL A 11 20.21 -10.56 -13.24
N SER A 12 21.43 -9.98 -13.26
CA SER A 12 21.69 -8.65 -13.76
C SER A 12 21.39 -8.54 -15.26
N ALA A 13 21.87 -9.48 -16.06
CA ALA A 13 21.63 -9.50 -17.52
C ALA A 13 20.13 -9.65 -17.86
N PHE A 14 19.38 -10.45 -17.11
CA PHE A 14 17.94 -10.59 -17.31
C PHE A 14 17.18 -9.32 -16.86
N CYS A 15 17.60 -8.69 -15.78
CA CYS A 15 17.10 -7.38 -15.38
C CYS A 15 17.54 -6.27 -16.33
N GLU A 16 18.76 -6.31 -16.88
CA GLU A 16 19.27 -5.33 -17.84
C GLU A 16 18.57 -5.44 -19.20
N PHE A 17 18.25 -6.65 -19.68
CA PHE A 17 17.44 -6.81 -20.88
C PHE A 17 16.06 -6.16 -20.71
N PHE A 18 15.45 -6.26 -19.51
CA PHE A 18 14.20 -5.56 -19.19
C PHE A 18 14.38 -4.06 -18.99
N ILE A 19 15.52 -3.62 -18.47
CA ILE A 19 15.87 -2.20 -18.31
C ILE A 19 16.14 -1.54 -19.68
N VAL A 20 16.79 -2.23 -20.59
CA VAL A 20 17.03 -1.73 -21.96
C VAL A 20 15.70 -1.68 -22.73
N ALA A 21 14.87 -2.73 -22.68
CA ALA A 21 13.52 -2.70 -23.27
C ALA A 21 12.61 -1.62 -22.68
N SER A 22 12.79 -1.25 -21.39
CA SER A 22 12.09 -0.13 -20.76
C SER A 22 12.77 1.22 -21.00
N GLY A 23 14.07 1.25 -21.33
CA GLY A 23 14.85 2.44 -21.64
C GLY A 23 14.48 3.08 -22.96
N ASP A 24 14.26 2.27 -23.99
CA ASP A 24 13.83 2.75 -25.32
C ASP A 24 12.38 3.25 -25.34
N ILE A 25 11.53 2.78 -24.42
CA ILE A 25 10.21 3.36 -24.15
C ILE A 25 10.31 4.76 -23.52
N LYS A 26 11.45 5.11 -22.90
CA LYS A 26 11.71 6.45 -22.34
C LYS A 26 11.72 7.56 -23.38
N VAL A 27 12.13 7.27 -24.60
CA VAL A 27 12.20 8.27 -25.69
C VAL A 27 10.82 8.64 -26.24
N ILE A 28 9.83 7.78 -26.01
CA ILE A 28 8.46 7.94 -26.55
C ILE A 28 7.51 8.68 -25.57
N MET A 29 7.91 8.85 -24.29
CA MET A 29 7.07 9.43 -23.22
C MET A 29 7.59 10.77 -22.68
N LEU A 30 8.36 11.53 -23.44
CA LEU A 30 8.75 12.89 -23.06
C LEU A 30 7.72 13.88 -23.62
N GLU A 31 6.84 14.29 -22.74
CA GLU A 31 6.20 15.60 -22.58
C GLU A 31 4.85 15.43 -21.82
N ASP A 32 4.86 15.66 -20.51
CA ASP A 32 3.96 16.58 -19.82
C ASP A 32 4.09 16.57 -18.29
N ASN A 33 4.40 17.75 -17.80
CA ASN A 33 4.00 18.46 -16.56
C ASN A 33 3.84 17.76 -15.21
N LYS A 34 4.62 18.30 -14.25
CA LYS A 34 4.38 18.36 -12.78
C LYS A 34 3.79 17.09 -12.15
N LYS A 35 4.63 16.08 -12.06
CA LYS A 35 4.41 14.92 -11.14
C LYS A 35 5.60 14.81 -10.19
N ALA A 36 5.30 14.32 -8.98
CA ALA A 36 6.28 13.99 -7.96
C ALA A 36 7.56 13.35 -8.55
N PRO A 37 8.75 13.58 -7.97
CA PRO A 37 10.01 13.11 -8.54
C PRO A 37 9.95 11.60 -8.78
N ARG A 38 10.07 11.20 -10.05
CA ARG A 38 10.09 9.79 -10.45
C ARG A 38 11.18 9.06 -9.66
N SER A 39 10.80 8.09 -8.85
CA SER A 39 11.77 7.34 -8.04
C SER A 39 12.70 6.57 -8.97
N LYS A 40 13.94 7.04 -9.09
CA LYS A 40 14.99 6.32 -9.81
C LYS A 40 15.29 5.03 -9.02
N GLY A 41 15.00 3.87 -9.59
CA GLY A 41 15.33 2.56 -8.99
C GLY A 41 14.22 1.82 -8.26
N GLY A 42 12.96 2.21 -8.36
CA GLY A 42 11.83 1.56 -7.70
C GLY A 42 11.74 0.05 -7.96
N PHE A 43 11.93 -0.39 -9.21
CA PHE A 43 11.97 -1.83 -9.55
C PHE A 43 13.09 -2.59 -8.84
N LYS A 44 14.29 -2.00 -8.69
CA LYS A 44 15.41 -2.64 -7.99
C LYS A 44 15.11 -2.83 -6.49
N LYS A 45 14.42 -1.86 -5.88
CA LYS A 45 13.97 -1.94 -4.47
C LYS A 45 12.92 -3.02 -4.28
N LEU A 46 11.94 -3.12 -5.20
CA LEU A 46 10.95 -4.18 -5.14
C LEU A 46 11.56 -5.55 -5.43
N ALA A 47 12.50 -5.66 -6.37
CA ALA A 47 13.22 -6.91 -6.64
C ALA A 47 13.92 -7.47 -5.38
N SER A 48 14.40 -6.59 -4.48
CA SER A 48 14.96 -7.03 -3.20
C SER A 48 13.95 -7.74 -2.29
N CYS A 49 12.64 -7.44 -2.45
CA CYS A 49 11.57 -8.05 -1.66
C CYS A 49 11.22 -9.49 -2.10
N VAL A 50 11.74 -9.95 -3.24
CA VAL A 50 11.61 -11.36 -3.65
C VAL A 50 12.30 -12.29 -2.64
N GLY A 51 13.43 -11.85 -2.06
CA GLY A 51 14.10 -12.50 -0.92
C GLY A 51 14.33 -13.99 -1.14
N GLU A 52 13.81 -14.81 -0.23
CA GLU A 52 13.89 -16.27 -0.19
C GLU A 52 13.18 -16.96 -1.38
N TYR A 53 12.24 -16.27 -2.04
CA TYR A 53 11.46 -16.81 -3.16
C TYR A 53 12.13 -16.67 -4.54
N LYS A 54 13.38 -16.18 -4.61
CA LYS A 54 14.14 -16.02 -5.86
C LYS A 54 14.27 -17.33 -6.62
N VAL A 55 14.55 -18.42 -5.91
CA VAL A 55 14.68 -19.76 -6.49
C VAL A 55 13.37 -20.17 -7.16
N SER A 56 12.23 -20.03 -6.48
CA SER A 56 10.92 -20.36 -7.04
C SER A 56 10.59 -19.52 -8.29
N ALA A 57 10.96 -18.23 -8.30
CA ALA A 57 10.75 -17.36 -9.45
C ALA A 57 11.58 -17.79 -10.68
N ILE A 58 12.85 -18.13 -10.48
CA ILE A 58 13.76 -18.61 -11.54
C ILE A 58 13.27 -19.95 -12.09
N PHE A 59 12.96 -20.90 -11.20
CA PHE A 59 12.44 -22.21 -11.61
C PHE A 59 11.12 -22.10 -12.36
N THR A 60 10.24 -21.16 -12.00
CA THR A 60 9.02 -20.85 -12.76
C THR A 60 9.36 -20.57 -14.22
N SER A 61 10.31 -19.67 -14.47
CA SER A 61 10.71 -19.28 -15.84
C SER A 61 11.33 -20.44 -16.61
N VAL A 62 12.13 -21.28 -15.95
CA VAL A 62 12.73 -22.48 -16.57
C VAL A 62 11.66 -23.50 -16.94
N LEU A 63 10.71 -23.78 -16.02
CA LEU A 63 9.63 -24.74 -16.29
C LEU A 63 8.69 -24.24 -17.39
N VAL A 64 8.43 -22.93 -17.45
CA VAL A 64 7.68 -22.33 -18.57
C VAL A 64 8.40 -22.51 -19.89
N ALA A 65 9.72 -22.36 -19.93
CA ALA A 65 10.49 -22.59 -21.15
C ALA A 65 10.41 -24.06 -21.61
N LEU A 66 10.48 -25.01 -20.65
CA LEU A 66 10.29 -26.43 -20.93
C LEU A 66 8.86 -26.75 -21.40
N GLU A 67 7.84 -26.18 -20.75
CA GLU A 67 6.44 -26.30 -21.16
C GLU A 67 6.28 -25.92 -22.65
N VAL A 68 6.80 -24.74 -23.02
CA VAL A 68 6.74 -24.24 -24.40
C VAL A 68 7.50 -25.14 -25.37
N LEU A 69 8.67 -25.67 -24.95
CA LEU A 69 9.46 -26.56 -25.78
C LEU A 69 8.70 -27.84 -26.16
N PHE A 70 8.00 -28.46 -25.19
CA PHE A 70 7.20 -29.65 -25.47
C PHE A 70 5.95 -29.33 -26.30
N GLU A 71 5.31 -28.18 -26.05
CA GLU A 71 4.12 -27.74 -26.76
C GLU A 71 4.40 -27.49 -28.26
N ILE A 72 5.57 -26.90 -28.57
CA ILE A 72 5.96 -26.57 -29.94
C ILE A 72 6.25 -27.81 -30.82
N LEU A 73 6.55 -28.95 -30.18
CA LEU A 73 6.85 -30.21 -30.88
C LEU A 73 5.59 -30.95 -31.31
N ILE A 74 4.42 -30.69 -30.71
CA ILE A 74 3.17 -31.39 -31.01
C ILE A 74 2.74 -31.25 -32.49
N PRO A 75 2.74 -30.04 -33.12
CA PRO A 75 2.41 -29.89 -34.52
C PRO A 75 3.36 -30.65 -35.47
N LEU A 76 4.65 -30.81 -35.08
CA LEU A 76 5.59 -31.60 -35.88
C LEU A 76 5.24 -33.08 -35.90
N ILE A 77 4.85 -33.66 -34.77
CA ILE A 77 4.43 -35.06 -34.69
C ILE A 77 3.15 -35.24 -35.53
N MET A 78 2.23 -34.28 -35.44
CA MET A 78 1.02 -34.28 -36.28
C MET A 78 1.37 -34.26 -37.76
N ALA A 79 2.35 -33.45 -38.17
CA ALA A 79 2.85 -33.41 -39.53
C ALA A 79 3.35 -34.77 -40.00
N GLN A 80 4.09 -35.52 -39.15
CA GLN A 80 4.58 -36.85 -39.49
C GLN A 80 3.46 -37.88 -39.64
N ILE A 81 2.39 -37.81 -38.86
CA ILE A 81 1.22 -38.67 -39.02
C ILE A 81 0.61 -38.45 -40.42
N VAL A 82 0.47 -37.19 -40.84
CA VAL A 82 -0.12 -36.85 -42.15
C VAL A 82 0.82 -37.19 -43.31
N ASN A 83 2.12 -36.83 -43.19
CA ASN A 83 3.11 -36.97 -44.26
C ASN A 83 3.53 -38.42 -44.50
N VAL A 84 3.60 -39.23 -43.46
CA VAL A 84 4.11 -40.60 -43.52
C VAL A 84 3.01 -41.62 -43.23
N GLY A 85 2.24 -41.41 -42.16
CA GLY A 85 1.22 -42.37 -41.72
C GLY A 85 0.00 -42.48 -42.63
N MET A 86 -0.33 -41.45 -43.44
CA MET A 86 -1.49 -41.44 -44.34
C MET A 86 -1.14 -41.78 -45.80
N VAL A 87 0.11 -42.05 -46.14
CA VAL A 87 0.51 -42.42 -47.52
C VAL A 87 0.05 -43.82 -47.83
N GLU A 88 -0.69 -43.97 -48.93
CA GLU A 88 -1.12 -45.26 -49.47
C GLU A 88 0.07 -45.97 -50.14
N ASN A 89 0.23 -47.28 -49.88
CA ASN A 89 1.26 -48.17 -50.47
C ASN A 89 2.70 -48.01 -49.96
N ALA A 90 2.94 -47.36 -48.83
CA ALA A 90 4.25 -47.39 -48.18
C ALA A 90 4.48 -48.74 -47.50
N THR A 91 5.66 -49.32 -47.67
CA THR A 91 6.07 -50.59 -47.07
C THR A 91 6.81 -50.41 -45.73
N SER A 92 7.24 -49.19 -45.42
CA SER A 92 7.86 -48.83 -44.13
C SER A 92 7.56 -47.39 -43.79
N PHE A 93 7.34 -47.12 -42.48
CA PHE A 93 6.94 -45.81 -41.93
C PHE A 93 8.05 -45.32 -41.00
N THR A 94 8.84 -44.34 -41.45
CA THR A 94 9.95 -43.77 -40.67
C THR A 94 9.57 -42.45 -40.11
N PHE A 95 9.64 -42.33 -38.75
CA PHE A 95 9.49 -41.05 -38.08
C PHE A 95 10.79 -40.26 -38.22
N THR A 96 10.71 -39.11 -38.91
CA THR A 96 11.89 -38.26 -39.13
C THR A 96 11.64 -36.89 -38.51
N LEU A 97 12.42 -36.53 -37.49
CA LEU A 97 12.41 -35.19 -36.95
C LEU A 97 13.26 -34.31 -37.86
N GLN A 98 12.60 -33.42 -38.60
CA GLN A 98 13.28 -32.44 -39.45
C GLN A 98 13.58 -31.17 -38.65
N LEU A 99 14.86 -30.87 -38.41
CA LEU A 99 15.35 -29.57 -37.93
C LEU A 99 16.17 -28.91 -39.04
N GLY A 100 15.50 -28.08 -39.84
CA GLY A 100 16.08 -27.45 -41.01
C GLY A 100 16.37 -28.49 -42.12
N LYS A 101 17.58 -28.45 -42.71
CA LYS A 101 18.01 -29.37 -43.79
C LYS A 101 18.46 -30.75 -43.31
N LYS A 102 18.52 -31.02 -42.01
CA LYS A 102 18.93 -32.29 -41.43
C LYS A 102 17.71 -33.00 -40.83
N GLY A 103 17.41 -34.20 -41.37
CA GLY A 103 16.42 -35.10 -40.78
C GLY A 103 17.09 -36.18 -39.94
N PHE A 104 16.62 -36.39 -38.72
CA PHE A 104 17.04 -37.50 -37.85
C PHE A 104 15.93 -38.54 -37.81
N ALA A 105 16.17 -39.72 -38.38
CA ALA A 105 15.26 -40.85 -38.24
C ALA A 105 15.31 -41.37 -36.79
N LEU A 106 14.18 -41.34 -36.09
CA LEU A 106 14.07 -41.79 -34.71
C LEU A 106 13.66 -43.26 -34.61
N PHE A 107 12.71 -43.71 -35.39
CA PHE A 107 12.28 -45.10 -35.47
C PHE A 107 11.59 -45.36 -36.80
N THR A 108 11.56 -46.69 -37.20
CA THR A 108 10.89 -47.16 -38.40
C THR A 108 9.95 -48.30 -38.01
N MET A 109 8.75 -48.33 -38.60
CA MET A 109 7.75 -49.38 -38.38
C MET A 109 7.22 -49.88 -39.74
N ASP A 110 6.90 -51.14 -39.80
CA ASP A 110 6.37 -51.76 -41.02
C ASP A 110 4.83 -51.69 -41.07
N ASP A 111 4.18 -51.46 -39.90
CA ASP A 111 2.71 -51.39 -39.82
C ASP A 111 2.26 -49.95 -39.66
N ARG A 112 1.41 -49.52 -40.58
CA ARG A 112 0.81 -48.19 -40.63
C ARG A 112 0.01 -47.82 -39.38
N ILE A 113 -0.82 -48.76 -38.91
CA ILE A 113 -1.71 -48.51 -37.77
C ILE A 113 -0.87 -48.29 -36.52
N TRP A 114 0.12 -49.16 -36.31
CA TRP A 114 1.02 -49.02 -35.16
C TRP A 114 1.87 -47.75 -35.21
N PHE A 115 2.29 -47.31 -36.39
CA PHE A 115 2.98 -46.02 -36.56
C PHE A 115 2.08 -44.83 -36.11
N ILE A 116 0.84 -44.78 -36.57
CA ILE A 116 -0.12 -43.72 -36.20
C ILE A 116 -0.43 -43.75 -34.70
N VAL A 117 -0.66 -44.94 -34.14
CA VAL A 117 -0.91 -45.13 -32.72
C VAL A 117 0.28 -44.66 -31.87
N THR A 118 1.50 -45.00 -32.30
CA THR A 118 2.74 -44.60 -31.60
C THR A 118 2.93 -43.08 -31.66
N CYS A 119 2.76 -42.46 -32.79
CA CYS A 119 2.83 -41.00 -32.93
C CYS A 119 1.71 -40.31 -32.10
N GLY A 120 0.50 -40.85 -32.10
CA GLY A 120 -0.61 -40.37 -31.26
C GLY A 120 -0.30 -40.48 -29.76
N ALA A 121 0.27 -41.62 -29.35
CA ALA A 121 0.73 -41.83 -27.97
C ALA A 121 1.85 -40.83 -27.56
N MET A 122 2.79 -40.55 -28.50
CA MET A 122 3.82 -39.53 -28.30
C MET A 122 3.23 -38.13 -28.13
N MET A 123 2.23 -37.75 -28.95
CA MET A 123 1.55 -36.47 -28.77
C MET A 123 0.88 -36.35 -27.40
N VAL A 124 0.17 -37.40 -26.98
CA VAL A 124 -0.46 -37.45 -25.64
C VAL A 124 0.61 -37.37 -24.52
N ALA A 125 1.70 -38.12 -24.66
CA ALA A 125 2.79 -38.07 -23.71
C ALA A 125 3.42 -36.66 -23.62
N MET A 126 3.69 -36.00 -24.74
CA MET A 126 4.20 -34.62 -24.77
C MET A 126 3.22 -33.63 -24.17
N ALA A 127 1.92 -33.78 -24.46
CA ALA A 127 0.88 -32.95 -23.85
C ALA A 127 0.83 -33.13 -22.33
N LEU A 128 0.95 -34.36 -21.82
CA LEU A 128 1.00 -34.65 -20.38
C LEU A 128 2.25 -34.07 -19.73
N VAL A 129 3.40 -34.17 -20.39
CA VAL A 129 4.66 -33.57 -19.91
C VAL A 129 4.56 -32.04 -19.89
N SER A 130 4.01 -31.44 -20.96
CA SER A 130 3.74 -29.98 -20.99
C SER A 130 2.78 -29.58 -19.89
N LEU A 131 1.70 -30.33 -19.66
CA LEU A 131 0.76 -30.11 -18.56
C LEU A 131 1.45 -30.16 -17.20
N PHE A 132 2.35 -31.15 -16.99
CA PHE A 132 3.12 -31.26 -15.75
C PHE A 132 3.99 -30.03 -15.52
N PHE A 133 4.77 -29.60 -16.51
CA PHE A 133 5.59 -28.39 -16.41
C PHE A 133 4.73 -27.12 -16.23
N GLY A 134 3.61 -27.03 -16.94
CA GLY A 134 2.67 -25.92 -16.83
C GLY A 134 2.03 -25.80 -15.45
N THR A 135 1.60 -26.92 -14.87
CA THR A 135 1.03 -26.95 -13.50
C THR A 135 2.07 -26.64 -12.43
N MET A 136 3.28 -27.21 -12.57
CA MET A 136 4.38 -26.96 -11.64
C MET A 136 4.86 -25.51 -11.71
N SER A 137 4.99 -24.95 -12.92
CA SER A 137 5.33 -23.53 -13.11
C SER A 137 4.27 -22.63 -12.49
N GLY A 138 2.98 -22.96 -12.66
CA GLY A 138 1.86 -22.24 -12.05
C GLY A 138 1.94 -22.23 -10.51
N LYS A 139 2.21 -23.39 -9.91
CA LYS A 139 2.39 -23.53 -8.46
C LYS A 139 3.56 -22.69 -7.95
N LEU A 140 4.73 -22.78 -8.59
CA LEU A 140 5.91 -22.02 -8.19
C LEU A 140 5.72 -20.50 -8.42
N ALA A 141 5.03 -20.11 -9.49
CA ALA A 141 4.68 -18.72 -9.72
C ALA A 141 3.77 -18.15 -8.62
N ALA A 142 2.79 -18.93 -8.17
CA ALA A 142 1.92 -18.55 -7.07
C ALA A 142 2.71 -18.41 -5.76
N ILE A 143 3.60 -19.37 -5.43
CA ILE A 143 4.46 -19.31 -4.24
C ILE A 143 5.37 -18.07 -4.31
N ALA A 144 6.01 -17.81 -5.45
CA ALA A 144 6.92 -16.70 -5.61
C ALA A 144 6.18 -15.34 -5.51
N SER A 145 5.02 -15.20 -6.15
CA SER A 145 4.26 -13.95 -6.14
C SER A 145 3.61 -13.65 -4.80
N THR A 146 3.06 -14.64 -4.12
CA THR A 146 2.49 -14.46 -2.76
C THR A 146 3.59 -14.21 -1.72
N GLY A 147 4.73 -14.90 -1.84
CA GLY A 147 5.90 -14.66 -1.02
C GLY A 147 6.50 -13.27 -1.19
N PHE A 148 6.61 -12.80 -2.42
CA PHE A 148 6.98 -11.42 -2.73
C PHE A 148 6.01 -10.41 -2.06
N ALA A 149 4.70 -10.62 -2.20
CA ALA A 149 3.70 -9.75 -1.59
C ALA A 149 3.77 -9.76 -0.05
N LYS A 150 3.99 -10.93 0.58
CA LYS A 150 4.21 -11.08 2.02
C LYS A 150 5.40 -10.21 2.47
N ASN A 151 6.55 -10.35 1.81
CA ASN A 151 7.76 -9.63 2.16
C ASN A 151 7.60 -8.11 1.94
N LEU A 152 6.90 -7.71 0.87
CA LEU A 152 6.63 -6.32 0.57
C LEU A 152 5.72 -5.68 1.64
N ARG A 153 4.61 -6.36 2.02
CA ARG A 153 3.72 -5.91 3.12
C ARG A 153 4.49 -5.79 4.43
N LYS A 154 5.29 -6.80 4.78
CA LYS A 154 6.12 -6.77 5.99
C LYS A 154 7.04 -5.56 6.01
N LYS A 155 7.76 -5.32 4.91
CA LYS A 155 8.72 -4.20 4.81
C LYS A 155 8.02 -2.85 4.89
N MET A 156 6.88 -2.70 4.21
CA MET A 156 6.08 -1.47 4.28
C MET A 156 5.49 -1.25 5.67
N PHE A 157 4.91 -2.29 6.29
CA PHE A 157 4.31 -2.19 7.61
C PHE A 157 5.35 -1.77 8.66
N TYR A 158 6.52 -2.42 8.68
CA TYR A 158 7.61 -2.04 9.59
C TYR A 158 8.11 -0.61 9.36
N LYS A 159 8.10 -0.15 8.10
CA LYS A 159 8.46 1.23 7.80
C LYS A 159 7.43 2.22 8.33
N ILE A 160 6.13 1.90 8.19
CA ILE A 160 5.01 2.74 8.68
C ILE A 160 4.99 2.81 10.21
N GLU A 161 5.24 1.69 10.90
CA GLU A 161 5.32 1.65 12.37
C GLU A 161 6.43 2.56 12.93
N ASN A 162 7.50 2.77 12.15
CA ASN A 162 8.59 3.68 12.52
C ASN A 162 8.38 5.13 12.05
N PHE A 163 7.26 5.46 11.43
CA PHE A 163 6.97 6.84 11.03
C PHE A 163 6.80 7.75 12.24
N SER A 164 7.34 8.96 12.13
CA SER A 164 7.04 10.05 13.06
C SER A 164 5.60 10.58 12.83
N PHE A 165 5.12 11.40 13.76
CA PHE A 165 3.83 12.07 13.59
C PHE A 165 3.83 12.95 12.33
N ALA A 166 4.92 13.65 12.05
CA ALA A 166 5.06 14.46 10.83
C ALA A 166 4.96 13.63 9.54
N ASN A 167 5.53 12.40 9.53
CA ASN A 167 5.32 11.48 8.41
C ASN A 167 3.86 11.05 8.30
N LEU A 168 3.20 10.72 9.44
CA LEU A 168 1.79 10.29 9.45
C LEU A 168 0.82 11.40 9.02
N ASP A 169 1.10 12.66 9.37
CA ASP A 169 0.30 13.81 8.93
C ASP A 169 0.33 14.00 7.41
N ARG A 170 1.45 13.64 6.77
CA ARG A 170 1.59 13.67 5.31
C ARG A 170 0.77 12.60 4.61
N PHE A 171 0.56 11.44 5.25
CA PHE A 171 -0.14 10.31 4.67
C PHE A 171 -1.52 10.12 5.32
N ASN A 172 -2.58 10.16 4.53
CA ASN A 172 -3.90 9.77 5.01
C ASN A 172 -3.92 8.27 5.35
N THR A 173 -4.40 7.90 6.54
CA THR A 173 -4.51 6.51 7.03
C THR A 173 -5.22 5.59 6.04
N ALA A 174 -6.33 6.04 5.42
CA ALA A 174 -7.04 5.27 4.41
C ALA A 174 -6.16 4.98 3.19
N SER A 175 -5.30 5.93 2.79
CA SER A 175 -4.33 5.74 1.72
C SER A 175 -3.26 4.71 2.09
N LEU A 176 -2.75 4.71 3.32
CA LEU A 176 -1.79 3.72 3.81
C LEU A 176 -2.38 2.30 3.78
N VAL A 177 -3.63 2.13 4.20
CA VAL A 177 -4.35 0.85 4.13
C VAL A 177 -4.48 0.38 2.68
N THR A 178 -4.88 1.27 1.75
CA THR A 178 -4.99 0.93 0.32
C THR A 178 -3.65 0.50 -0.27
N ARG A 179 -2.55 1.18 0.12
CA ARG A 179 -1.20 0.83 -0.34
C ARG A 179 -0.74 -0.53 0.18
N LEU A 180 -1.04 -0.88 1.44
CA LEU A 180 -0.73 -2.18 2.04
C LEU A 180 -1.57 -3.34 1.49
N THR A 181 -2.77 -3.06 0.98
CA THR A 181 -3.72 -4.06 0.48
C THR A 181 -3.75 -4.10 -1.05
N THR A 182 -4.45 -3.17 -1.68
CA THR A 182 -4.73 -3.16 -3.11
C THR A 182 -3.46 -2.96 -3.94
N ASP A 183 -2.60 -1.99 -3.59
CA ASP A 183 -1.38 -1.72 -4.36
C ASP A 183 -0.40 -2.87 -4.31
N VAL A 184 -0.22 -3.50 -3.14
CA VAL A 184 0.62 -4.70 -3.02
C VAL A 184 0.04 -5.87 -3.82
N THR A 185 -1.30 -6.03 -3.86
CA THR A 185 -1.96 -7.07 -4.66
C THR A 185 -1.76 -6.81 -6.16
N ASN A 186 -1.86 -5.57 -6.62
CA ASN A 186 -1.55 -5.20 -8.01
C ASN A 186 -0.10 -5.54 -8.37
N MET A 187 0.86 -5.25 -7.48
CA MET A 187 2.26 -5.60 -7.68
C MET A 187 2.51 -7.10 -7.65
N GLN A 188 1.78 -7.86 -6.83
CA GLN A 188 1.80 -9.32 -6.82
C GLN A 188 1.37 -9.90 -8.17
N MET A 189 0.26 -9.40 -8.72
CA MET A 189 -0.25 -9.83 -10.03
C MET A 189 0.74 -9.47 -11.15
N ALA A 190 1.26 -8.25 -11.14
CA ALA A 190 2.27 -7.81 -12.11
C ALA A 190 3.52 -8.71 -12.06
N PHE A 191 4.02 -9.01 -10.87
CA PHE A 191 5.16 -9.92 -10.71
C PHE A 191 4.87 -11.32 -11.25
N GLN A 192 3.69 -11.88 -10.97
CA GLN A 192 3.28 -13.19 -11.49
C GLN A 192 3.22 -13.21 -13.02
N ILE A 193 2.67 -12.15 -13.63
CA ILE A 193 2.60 -11.99 -15.09
C ILE A 193 4.01 -11.91 -15.69
N ILE A 194 4.92 -11.17 -15.04
CA ILE A 194 6.30 -11.03 -15.50
C ILE A 194 7.01 -12.39 -15.53
N ILE A 195 6.99 -13.14 -14.43
CA ILE A 195 7.77 -14.39 -14.33
C ILE A 195 7.19 -15.56 -15.12
N ARG A 196 5.91 -15.49 -15.52
CA ARG A 196 5.23 -16.57 -16.27
C ARG A 196 4.87 -16.15 -17.70
N MET A 197 3.97 -15.16 -17.83
CA MET A 197 3.39 -14.80 -19.14
C MET A 197 4.39 -14.10 -20.07
N LEU A 198 5.16 -13.13 -19.52
CA LEU A 198 6.17 -12.41 -20.31
C LEU A 198 7.42 -13.24 -20.60
N VAL A 199 7.62 -14.35 -19.91
CA VAL A 199 8.65 -15.35 -20.26
C VAL A 199 8.12 -16.30 -21.33
N ARG A 200 6.90 -16.83 -21.14
CA ARG A 200 6.28 -17.79 -22.07
C ARG A 200 6.13 -17.22 -23.47
N SER A 201 5.55 -16.02 -23.59
CA SER A 201 5.12 -15.52 -24.89
C SER A 201 6.28 -15.19 -25.84
N PRO A 202 7.39 -14.53 -25.44
CA PRO A 202 8.54 -14.35 -26.33
C PRO A 202 9.22 -15.65 -26.72
N ILE A 203 9.34 -16.61 -25.78
CA ILE A 203 9.94 -17.92 -26.07
C ILE A 203 9.08 -18.66 -27.12
N MET A 204 7.75 -18.68 -26.93
CA MET A 204 6.83 -19.29 -27.87
C MET A 204 6.92 -18.64 -29.24
N LEU A 205 6.94 -17.30 -29.30
CA LEU A 205 7.05 -16.55 -30.54
C LEU A 205 8.34 -16.89 -31.30
N VAL A 206 9.48 -16.88 -30.59
CA VAL A 206 10.78 -17.20 -31.20
C VAL A 206 10.84 -18.65 -31.68
N LEU A 207 10.44 -19.60 -30.84
CA LEU A 207 10.46 -21.02 -31.21
C LEU A 207 9.50 -21.33 -32.34
N ALA A 208 8.25 -20.80 -32.32
CA ALA A 208 7.31 -20.99 -33.41
C ALA A 208 7.81 -20.39 -34.73
N MET A 209 8.50 -19.23 -34.66
CA MET A 209 9.13 -18.63 -35.85
C MET A 209 10.27 -19.50 -36.39
N VAL A 210 11.14 -20.01 -35.52
CA VAL A 210 12.23 -20.92 -35.92
C VAL A 210 11.68 -22.17 -36.55
N MET A 211 10.62 -22.76 -36.00
CA MET A 211 9.98 -23.95 -36.56
C MET A 211 9.32 -23.66 -37.93
N SER A 212 8.66 -22.52 -38.06
CA SER A 212 8.07 -22.08 -39.32
C SER A 212 9.14 -21.89 -40.41
N ILE A 213 10.27 -21.25 -40.11
CA ILE A 213 11.40 -21.07 -41.02
C ILE A 213 12.03 -22.41 -41.40
N SER A 214 12.06 -23.36 -40.47
CA SER A 214 12.60 -24.70 -40.72
C SER A 214 11.75 -25.50 -41.69
N ILE A 215 10.43 -25.30 -41.70
CA ILE A 215 9.49 -25.96 -42.61
C ILE A 215 9.54 -25.30 -43.99
N SER A 216 9.33 -23.99 -44.06
CA SER A 216 9.35 -23.23 -45.32
C SER A 216 9.83 -21.81 -45.09
N PRO A 217 11.09 -21.46 -45.47
CA PRO A 217 11.61 -20.11 -45.36
C PRO A 217 10.78 -19.09 -46.16
N ASP A 218 10.31 -19.48 -47.35
CA ASP A 218 9.56 -18.59 -48.25
C ASP A 218 8.19 -18.22 -47.66
N LEU A 219 7.45 -19.18 -47.11
CA LEU A 219 6.17 -18.92 -46.46
C LEU A 219 6.35 -18.14 -45.13
N SER A 220 7.48 -18.31 -44.45
CA SER A 220 7.76 -17.60 -43.21
C SER A 220 7.93 -16.09 -43.41
N LEU A 221 8.21 -15.60 -44.61
CA LEU A 221 8.20 -14.18 -44.96
C LEU A 221 6.86 -13.51 -44.71
N ILE A 222 5.75 -14.26 -44.77
CA ILE A 222 4.40 -13.77 -44.44
C ILE A 222 4.38 -13.28 -42.97
N PHE A 223 5.04 -14.02 -42.05
CA PHE A 223 5.13 -13.62 -40.64
C PHE A 223 6.10 -12.46 -40.44
N ALA A 224 7.22 -12.44 -41.19
CA ALA A 224 8.15 -11.33 -41.16
C ALA A 224 7.49 -10.00 -41.56
N ALA A 225 6.45 -10.04 -42.41
CA ALA A 225 5.62 -8.90 -42.76
C ALA A 225 4.49 -8.63 -41.75
N ALA A 226 3.83 -9.67 -41.24
CA ALA A 226 2.69 -9.54 -40.32
C ALA A 226 3.09 -9.04 -38.93
N ILE A 227 4.22 -9.52 -38.36
CA ILE A 227 4.69 -9.14 -37.02
C ILE A 227 4.93 -7.63 -36.90
N PRO A 228 5.68 -6.96 -37.81
CA PRO A 228 5.84 -5.51 -37.77
C PRO A 228 4.51 -4.75 -37.87
N VAL A 229 3.59 -5.19 -38.71
CA VAL A 229 2.24 -4.57 -38.86
C VAL A 229 1.49 -4.64 -37.54
N LEU A 230 1.47 -5.80 -36.89
CA LEU A 230 0.82 -6.00 -35.60
C LEU A 230 1.51 -5.23 -34.49
N LEU A 231 2.85 -5.18 -34.46
CA LEU A 231 3.61 -4.39 -33.49
C LEU A 231 3.34 -2.89 -33.64
N VAL A 232 3.32 -2.38 -34.87
CA VAL A 232 3.00 -0.97 -35.14
C VAL A 232 1.57 -0.65 -34.70
N ALA A 233 0.61 -1.50 -35.05
CA ALA A 233 -0.79 -1.35 -34.63
C ALA A 233 -0.93 -1.35 -33.10
N LEU A 234 -0.19 -2.22 -32.42
CA LEU A 234 -0.17 -2.30 -30.96
C LEU A 234 0.44 -1.05 -30.32
N ILE A 235 1.55 -0.55 -30.85
CA ILE A 235 2.20 0.68 -30.38
C ILE A 235 1.27 1.89 -30.57
N ILE A 236 0.65 2.01 -31.74
CA ILE A 236 -0.31 3.08 -32.04
C ILE A 236 -1.52 2.96 -31.11
N GLY A 237 -2.10 1.77 -30.98
CA GLY A 237 -3.24 1.50 -30.10
C GLY A 237 -2.94 1.90 -28.66
N THR A 238 -1.80 1.47 -28.12
CA THR A 238 -1.37 1.81 -26.77
C THR A 238 -1.20 3.32 -26.58
N LYS A 239 -0.55 4.02 -27.51
CA LYS A 239 -0.39 5.47 -27.46
C LYS A 239 -1.73 6.23 -27.47
N ILE A 240 -2.73 5.71 -28.14
CA ILE A 240 -4.05 6.34 -28.24
C ILE A 240 -4.93 5.99 -27.03
N VAL A 241 -4.87 4.76 -26.54
CA VAL A 241 -5.71 4.26 -25.43
C VAL A 241 -5.22 4.80 -24.08
N PHE A 242 -3.92 4.81 -23.84
CA PHE A 242 -3.34 5.14 -22.55
C PHE A 242 -3.79 6.52 -22.00
N PRO A 243 -3.69 7.64 -22.76
CA PRO A 243 -4.12 8.94 -22.23
C PRO A 243 -5.64 9.02 -21.98
N ARG A 244 -6.45 8.25 -22.72
CA ARG A 244 -7.90 8.17 -22.49
C ARG A 244 -8.21 7.41 -21.21
N PHE A 245 -7.49 6.32 -20.96
CA PHE A 245 -7.61 5.53 -19.74
C PHE A 245 -7.20 6.35 -18.51
N GLU A 246 -6.12 7.12 -18.59
CA GLU A 246 -5.67 8.02 -17.51
C GLU A 246 -6.72 9.10 -17.19
N LYS A 247 -7.35 9.69 -18.23
CA LYS A 247 -8.46 10.63 -18.04
C LYS A 247 -9.68 9.98 -17.40
N MET A 248 -9.99 8.74 -17.78
CA MET A 248 -11.08 7.96 -17.19
C MET A 248 -10.81 7.69 -15.71
N LEU A 249 -9.61 7.23 -15.35
CA LEU A 249 -9.24 6.95 -13.96
C LEU A 249 -9.36 8.19 -13.09
N ARG A 250 -8.87 9.35 -13.54
CA ARG A 250 -9.04 10.63 -12.81
C ARG A 250 -10.51 11.01 -12.59
N LYS A 251 -11.40 10.70 -13.53
CA LYS A 251 -12.84 10.91 -13.36
C LYS A 251 -13.48 9.88 -12.44
N TYR A 252 -12.93 8.66 -12.41
CA TYR A 252 -13.34 7.63 -11.47
C TYR A 252 -13.01 8.03 -10.03
N ASP A 253 -11.81 8.61 -9.81
CA ASP A 253 -11.42 9.17 -8.51
C ASP A 253 -12.38 10.27 -8.05
N SER A 254 -12.74 11.21 -8.94
CA SER A 254 -13.75 12.26 -8.65
C SER A 254 -15.14 11.69 -8.34
N MET A 255 -15.52 10.56 -8.96
CA MET A 255 -16.76 9.87 -8.65
C MET A 255 -16.72 9.24 -7.25
N ASN A 256 -15.60 8.61 -6.91
CA ASN A 256 -15.39 8.00 -5.60
C ASN A 256 -15.40 9.08 -4.49
N GLU A 257 -14.72 10.22 -4.69
CA GLU A 257 -14.75 11.35 -3.77
C GLU A 257 -16.18 11.86 -3.55
N SER A 258 -16.94 12.09 -4.63
CA SER A 258 -18.34 12.53 -4.54
C SER A 258 -19.22 11.52 -3.83
N THR A 259 -19.01 10.23 -4.06
CA THR A 259 -19.74 9.15 -3.37
C THR A 259 -19.39 9.10 -1.89
N GLN A 260 -18.11 9.21 -1.55
CA GLN A 260 -17.64 9.20 -0.17
C GLN A 260 -18.16 10.43 0.61
N GLU A 261 -18.10 11.64 0.00
CA GLU A 261 -18.66 12.86 0.57
C GLU A 261 -20.16 12.68 0.88
N ASN A 262 -20.93 12.15 -0.08
CA ASN A 262 -22.36 11.90 0.09
C ASN A 262 -22.65 10.90 1.20
N LEU A 263 -21.90 9.77 1.26
CA LEU A 263 -22.10 8.73 2.29
C LEU A 263 -21.74 9.24 3.70
N ILE A 264 -20.67 10.03 3.82
CA ILE A 264 -20.31 10.67 5.10
C ILE A 264 -21.38 11.68 5.51
N GLY A 265 -21.85 12.49 4.56
CA GLY A 265 -22.86 13.52 4.77
C GLY A 265 -24.31 13.03 4.68
N ILE A 266 -24.60 11.72 4.58
CA ILE A 266 -25.94 11.21 4.25
C ILE A 266 -27.03 11.68 5.21
N ARG A 267 -26.69 11.84 6.50
CA ARG A 267 -27.62 12.37 7.50
C ARG A 267 -28.01 13.83 7.20
N ALA A 268 -27.06 14.65 6.78
CA ALA A 268 -27.33 16.02 6.36
C ALA A 268 -28.18 16.05 5.08
N VAL A 269 -27.83 15.24 4.07
CA VAL A 269 -28.62 15.11 2.84
C VAL A 269 -30.07 14.78 3.16
N LYS A 270 -30.31 13.83 4.08
CA LYS A 270 -31.64 13.45 4.55
C LYS A 270 -32.33 14.56 5.35
N ALA A 271 -31.62 15.19 6.27
CA ALA A 271 -32.18 16.27 7.11
C ALA A 271 -32.62 17.50 6.29
N PHE A 272 -31.91 17.80 5.20
CA PHE A 272 -32.21 18.94 4.34
C PHE A 272 -33.02 18.56 3.08
N VAL A 273 -33.45 17.29 2.94
CA VAL A 273 -34.25 16.80 1.79
C VAL A 273 -33.57 17.14 0.45
N ARG A 274 -32.27 16.80 0.31
CA ARG A 274 -31.45 17.14 -0.87
C ARG A 274 -31.08 15.91 -1.71
N GLU A 275 -31.79 14.81 -1.58
CA GLU A 275 -31.53 13.54 -2.29
C GLU A 275 -31.51 13.74 -3.81
N ASP A 276 -32.51 14.44 -4.36
CA ASP A 276 -32.59 14.64 -5.81
C ASP A 276 -31.40 15.44 -6.35
N SER A 277 -30.92 16.44 -5.60
CA SER A 277 -29.73 17.21 -5.97
C SER A 277 -28.48 16.35 -6.01
N GLU A 278 -28.28 15.47 -5.01
CA GLU A 278 -27.13 14.56 -4.94
C GLU A 278 -27.22 13.45 -6.00
N ILE A 279 -28.42 12.93 -6.29
CA ILE A 279 -28.67 12.00 -7.38
C ILE A 279 -28.29 12.63 -8.73
N ASP A 280 -28.66 13.87 -8.98
CA ASP A 280 -28.31 14.56 -10.22
C ASP A 280 -26.82 14.90 -10.33
N LYS A 281 -26.16 15.24 -9.21
CA LYS A 281 -24.71 15.41 -9.13
C LYS A 281 -24.00 14.09 -9.50
N PHE A 282 -24.42 12.98 -8.89
CA PHE A 282 -23.87 11.65 -9.17
C PHE A 282 -24.09 11.22 -10.63
N LYS A 283 -25.30 11.40 -11.19
CA LYS A 283 -25.61 11.11 -12.59
C LYS A 283 -24.68 11.84 -13.56
N LYS A 284 -24.40 13.12 -13.33
CA LYS A 284 -23.49 13.94 -14.16
C LYS A 284 -22.06 13.39 -14.13
N VAL A 285 -21.55 13.03 -12.95
CA VAL A 285 -20.19 12.49 -12.79
C VAL A 285 -20.11 11.10 -13.41
N SER A 286 -21.07 10.21 -13.12
CA SER A 286 -21.16 8.86 -13.67
C SER A 286 -21.26 8.86 -15.20
N SER A 287 -22.10 9.73 -15.79
CA SER A 287 -22.20 9.92 -17.25
C SER A 287 -20.87 10.38 -17.87
N SER A 288 -20.09 11.20 -17.16
CA SER A 288 -18.76 11.63 -17.61
C SER A 288 -17.77 10.48 -17.63
N VAL A 289 -17.78 9.62 -16.59
CA VAL A 289 -16.98 8.39 -16.53
C VAL A 289 -17.36 7.47 -17.69
N GLN A 290 -18.66 7.21 -17.88
CA GLN A 290 -19.17 6.36 -18.97
C GLN A 290 -18.68 6.84 -20.35
N LYS A 291 -18.76 8.15 -20.64
CA LYS A 291 -18.30 8.70 -21.93
C LYS A 291 -16.80 8.48 -22.16
N LEU A 292 -15.98 8.68 -21.12
CA LEU A 292 -14.53 8.49 -21.20
C LEU A 292 -14.16 7.01 -21.32
N GLN A 293 -14.83 6.14 -20.58
CA GLN A 293 -14.67 4.69 -20.66
C GLN A 293 -15.02 4.20 -22.05
N PHE A 294 -16.18 4.58 -22.58
CA PHE A 294 -16.59 4.22 -23.92
C PHE A 294 -15.58 4.71 -24.98
N SER A 295 -15.04 5.92 -24.82
CA SER A 295 -14.00 6.45 -25.73
C SER A 295 -12.69 5.65 -25.70
N ALA A 296 -12.32 5.07 -24.57
CA ALA A 296 -11.14 4.20 -24.44
C ALA A 296 -11.43 2.79 -24.97
N GLU A 297 -12.56 2.18 -24.57
CA GLU A 297 -12.96 0.83 -24.95
C GLU A 297 -13.23 0.70 -26.44
N LYS A 298 -13.81 1.72 -27.08
CA LYS A 298 -14.04 1.73 -28.53
C LYS A 298 -12.79 1.39 -29.34
N ILE A 299 -11.61 1.82 -28.90
CA ILE A 299 -10.35 1.53 -29.61
C ILE A 299 -9.91 0.11 -29.34
N ILE A 300 -10.05 -0.38 -28.11
CA ILE A 300 -9.73 -1.77 -27.76
C ILE A 300 -10.62 -2.73 -28.53
N VAL A 301 -11.91 -2.43 -28.60
CA VAL A 301 -12.88 -3.24 -29.38
C VAL A 301 -12.54 -3.30 -30.87
N ILE A 302 -12.02 -2.22 -31.46
CA ILE A 302 -11.58 -2.19 -32.88
C ILE A 302 -10.26 -2.96 -33.06
N ALA A 303 -9.39 -2.98 -32.05
CA ALA A 303 -8.09 -3.66 -32.14
C ALA A 303 -8.25 -5.19 -32.36
N PHE A 304 -9.21 -5.83 -31.68
CA PHE A 304 -9.47 -7.27 -31.83
C PHE A 304 -9.85 -7.69 -33.26
N PRO A 305 -10.88 -7.12 -33.91
CA PRO A 305 -11.19 -7.41 -35.30
C PRO A 305 -10.04 -7.10 -36.25
N PHE A 306 -9.28 -6.02 -36.01
CA PHE A 306 -8.10 -5.72 -36.83
C PHE A 306 -7.05 -6.84 -36.74
N MET A 307 -6.73 -7.31 -35.55
CA MET A 307 -5.82 -8.45 -35.36
C MET A 307 -6.37 -9.70 -36.03
N GLN A 308 -7.68 -9.95 -35.95
CA GLN A 308 -8.33 -11.07 -36.59
C GLN A 308 -8.25 -10.99 -38.12
N ILE A 309 -8.42 -9.79 -38.69
CA ILE A 309 -8.26 -9.58 -40.16
C ILE A 309 -6.83 -9.91 -40.60
N VAL A 310 -5.81 -9.44 -39.86
CA VAL A 310 -4.42 -9.76 -40.16
C VAL A 310 -4.17 -11.26 -40.05
N THR A 311 -4.73 -11.91 -39.01
CA THR A 311 -4.64 -13.38 -38.85
C THR A 311 -5.23 -14.12 -40.04
N TYR A 312 -6.45 -13.78 -40.43
CA TYR A 312 -7.09 -14.42 -41.60
C TYR A 312 -6.37 -14.11 -42.90
N ALA A 313 -5.85 -12.89 -43.07
CA ALA A 313 -5.03 -12.56 -44.22
C ALA A 313 -3.78 -13.45 -44.30
N CYS A 314 -3.08 -13.66 -43.17
CA CYS A 314 -1.97 -14.59 -43.10
C CYS A 314 -2.38 -16.02 -43.46
N ILE A 315 -3.52 -16.51 -42.91
CA ILE A 315 -4.03 -17.86 -43.19
C ILE A 315 -4.36 -17.99 -44.68
N ILE A 316 -5.02 -17.01 -45.29
CA ILE A 316 -5.36 -17.01 -46.72
C ILE A 316 -4.09 -17.01 -47.58
N CYS A 317 -3.10 -16.16 -47.26
CA CYS A 317 -1.82 -16.14 -47.97
C CYS A 317 -1.09 -17.49 -47.86
N VAL A 318 -1.03 -18.05 -46.65
CA VAL A 318 -0.41 -19.36 -46.45
C VAL A 318 -1.19 -20.48 -47.16
N ALA A 319 -2.52 -20.42 -47.14
CA ALA A 319 -3.34 -21.40 -47.87
C ALA A 319 -3.12 -21.30 -49.39
N TRP A 320 -3.02 -20.09 -49.92
CA TRP A 320 -2.78 -19.88 -51.34
C TRP A 320 -1.38 -20.30 -51.78
N PHE A 321 -0.33 -19.78 -51.14
CA PHE A 321 1.06 -20.07 -51.52
C PHE A 321 1.45 -21.49 -51.11
N GLY A 322 1.10 -21.94 -49.88
CA GLY A 322 1.39 -23.28 -49.39
C GLY A 322 0.61 -24.35 -50.17
N GLY A 323 -0.64 -24.09 -50.53
CA GLY A 323 -1.41 -24.97 -51.40
C GLY A 323 -0.77 -25.14 -52.78
N ASN A 324 -0.24 -24.06 -53.37
CA ASN A 324 0.52 -24.11 -54.61
C ASN A 324 1.83 -24.90 -54.44
N ASP A 325 2.56 -24.73 -53.34
CA ASP A 325 3.78 -25.49 -53.04
C ASP A 325 3.50 -27.00 -52.83
N ILE A 326 2.31 -27.36 -52.34
CA ILE A 326 1.89 -28.78 -52.26
C ILE A 326 1.63 -29.34 -53.65
N ILE A 327 0.95 -28.60 -54.52
CA ILE A 327 0.65 -29.04 -55.90
C ILE A 327 1.94 -29.26 -56.71
N VAL A 328 2.94 -28.38 -56.54
CA VAL A 328 4.25 -28.46 -57.19
C VAL A 328 5.18 -29.47 -56.53
N GLY A 329 4.80 -30.06 -55.36
CA GLY A 329 5.60 -31.05 -54.63
C GLY A 329 6.74 -30.48 -53.80
N LYS A 330 6.75 -29.19 -53.56
CA LYS A 330 7.76 -28.53 -52.71
C LYS A 330 7.46 -28.66 -51.22
N MET A 331 6.21 -28.91 -50.83
CA MET A 331 5.74 -29.01 -49.46
C MET A 331 4.81 -30.19 -49.27
N GLN A 332 4.89 -30.88 -48.13
CA GLN A 332 3.97 -31.99 -47.83
C GLN A 332 2.74 -31.45 -47.06
N LEU A 333 1.63 -32.18 -47.13
CA LEU A 333 0.36 -31.77 -46.52
C LEU A 333 0.44 -31.65 -45.01
N GLY A 334 1.21 -32.55 -44.36
CA GLY A 334 1.43 -32.49 -42.91
C GLY A 334 2.22 -31.27 -42.49
N ASP A 335 3.25 -30.89 -43.27
CA ASP A 335 4.04 -29.68 -43.02
C ASP A 335 3.18 -28.42 -43.12
N PHE A 336 2.24 -28.38 -44.06
CA PHE A 336 1.28 -27.30 -44.17
C PHE A 336 0.36 -27.21 -42.95
N THR A 337 -0.14 -28.34 -42.44
CA THR A 337 -0.97 -28.34 -41.20
C THR A 337 -0.21 -27.88 -39.96
N ALA A 338 1.06 -28.29 -39.81
CA ALA A 338 1.93 -27.81 -38.75
C ALA A 338 2.18 -26.29 -38.87
N PHE A 339 2.41 -25.82 -40.09
CA PHE A 339 2.64 -24.39 -40.35
C PHE A 339 1.42 -23.54 -39.95
N LEU A 340 0.19 -24.00 -40.28
CA LEU A 340 -1.05 -23.34 -39.82
C LEU A 340 -1.15 -23.28 -38.29
N SER A 341 -0.72 -24.33 -37.61
CA SER A 341 -0.70 -24.34 -36.14
C SER A 341 0.29 -23.31 -35.56
N TYR A 342 1.47 -23.18 -36.19
CA TYR A 342 2.46 -22.17 -35.77
C TYR A 342 2.00 -20.74 -35.99
N ILE A 343 1.20 -20.46 -37.07
CA ILE A 343 0.57 -19.15 -37.26
C ILE A 343 -0.22 -18.74 -36.03
N MET A 344 -1.11 -19.65 -35.59
CA MET A 344 -1.94 -19.36 -34.41
C MET A 344 -1.12 -19.13 -33.15
N GLN A 345 -0.06 -19.91 -32.92
CA GLN A 345 0.83 -19.75 -31.77
C GLN A 345 1.60 -18.42 -31.81
N ILE A 346 2.12 -18.01 -32.98
CA ILE A 346 2.82 -16.73 -33.17
C ILE A 346 1.90 -15.55 -32.83
N LEU A 347 0.70 -15.55 -33.40
CA LEU A 347 -0.26 -14.45 -33.25
C LEU A 347 -0.78 -14.36 -31.82
N MET A 348 -1.12 -15.51 -31.21
CA MET A 348 -1.54 -15.55 -29.82
C MET A 348 -0.41 -15.10 -28.85
N SER A 349 0.83 -15.48 -29.13
CA SER A 349 1.99 -15.04 -28.33
C SER A 349 2.17 -13.52 -28.40
N LEU A 350 1.94 -12.91 -29.54
CA LEU A 350 2.04 -11.46 -29.70
C LEU A 350 0.95 -10.73 -28.90
N ILE A 351 -0.28 -11.26 -28.91
CA ILE A 351 -1.39 -10.73 -28.10
C ILE A 351 -1.05 -10.82 -26.61
N MET A 352 -0.52 -11.96 -26.18
CA MET A 352 -0.12 -12.17 -24.77
C MET A 352 0.98 -11.23 -24.33
N VAL A 353 2.00 -10.97 -25.18
CA VAL A 353 3.02 -9.95 -24.90
C VAL A 353 2.37 -8.59 -24.68
N ALA A 354 1.45 -8.20 -25.57
CA ALA A 354 0.73 -6.93 -25.46
C ALA A 354 -0.06 -6.80 -24.16
N MET A 355 -0.80 -7.83 -23.78
CA MET A 355 -1.57 -7.85 -22.52
C MET A 355 -0.66 -7.80 -21.30
N GLY A 356 0.49 -8.49 -21.33
CA GLY A 356 1.49 -8.45 -20.28
C GLY A 356 2.05 -7.04 -20.07
N PHE A 357 2.42 -6.35 -21.14
CA PHE A 357 2.88 -4.96 -21.07
C PHE A 357 1.79 -4.02 -20.53
N MET A 358 0.54 -4.18 -20.97
CA MET A 358 -0.58 -3.37 -20.46
C MET A 358 -0.72 -3.50 -18.94
N ASN A 359 -0.66 -4.72 -18.42
CA ASN A 359 -0.74 -4.96 -16.97
C ASN A 359 0.41 -4.30 -16.20
N ILE A 360 1.66 -4.34 -16.72
CA ILE A 360 2.80 -3.67 -16.11
C ILE A 360 2.58 -2.15 -16.08
N VAL A 361 2.10 -1.57 -17.16
CA VAL A 361 1.82 -0.13 -17.24
C VAL A 361 0.74 0.27 -16.24
N MET A 362 -0.33 -0.51 -16.10
CA MET A 362 -1.40 -0.26 -15.12
C MET A 362 -0.89 -0.36 -13.67
N SER A 363 0.02 -1.29 -13.41
CA SER A 363 0.61 -1.47 -12.07
C SER A 363 1.60 -0.37 -11.67
N ARG A 364 1.98 0.51 -12.59
CA ARG A 364 2.99 1.55 -12.35
C ARG A 364 2.56 2.55 -11.27
N ALA A 365 1.29 2.95 -11.25
CA ALA A 365 0.77 3.85 -10.23
C ALA A 365 0.87 3.24 -8.82
N SER A 366 0.58 1.95 -8.69
CA SER A 366 0.74 1.20 -7.44
C SER A 366 2.23 1.11 -7.03
N LEU A 367 3.13 0.90 -8.00
CA LEU A 367 4.58 0.92 -7.78
C LEU A 367 5.03 2.25 -7.18
N ASP A 368 4.65 3.39 -7.80
CA ASP A 368 5.07 4.71 -7.37
C ASP A 368 4.59 5.02 -5.94
N ARG A 369 3.33 4.67 -5.59
CA ARG A 369 2.79 4.83 -4.23
C ARG A 369 3.49 3.96 -3.18
N ILE A 370 3.87 2.74 -3.53
CA ILE A 370 4.62 1.84 -2.64
C ILE A 370 6.03 2.39 -2.40
N VAL A 371 6.69 2.83 -3.48
CA VAL A 371 8.05 3.37 -3.40
C VAL A 371 8.07 4.67 -2.60
N GLU A 372 7.04 5.50 -2.68
CA GLU A 372 6.89 6.69 -1.85
C GLU A 372 6.97 6.35 -0.35
N ILE A 373 6.26 5.29 0.12
CA ILE A 373 6.37 4.84 1.53
C ILE A 373 7.79 4.34 1.84
N LEU A 374 8.37 3.51 0.95
CA LEU A 374 9.68 2.92 1.20
C LEU A 374 10.83 3.94 1.19
N ASP A 375 10.65 5.03 0.46
CA ASP A 375 11.63 6.11 0.32
C ASP A 375 11.41 7.26 1.31
N GLU A 376 10.25 7.28 1.99
CA GLU A 376 9.99 8.29 3.00
C GLU A 376 11.07 8.27 4.08
N LYS A 377 11.64 9.43 4.36
CA LYS A 377 12.61 9.58 5.42
C LYS A 377 11.88 9.72 6.74
N ILE A 378 12.30 8.96 7.73
CA ILE A 378 11.83 9.12 9.11
C ILE A 378 12.48 10.38 9.64
N ASP A 379 11.66 11.31 10.13
CA ASP A 379 12.14 12.61 10.61
C ASP A 379 12.75 12.51 11.99
N ILE A 380 12.21 11.62 12.83
CA ILE A 380 12.58 11.47 14.24
C ILE A 380 13.07 10.04 14.43
N GLU A 381 14.36 9.93 14.65
CA GLU A 381 15.05 8.69 15.02
C GLU A 381 15.93 8.96 16.24
N ASP A 382 16.39 7.89 16.88
CA ASP A 382 17.42 8.02 17.93
C ASP A 382 18.67 8.63 17.32
N GLY A 383 19.14 9.76 17.89
CA GLY A 383 20.35 10.42 17.45
C GLY A 383 21.60 9.59 17.73
N GLU A 384 22.71 9.88 17.04
CA GLU A 384 24.00 9.23 17.32
C GLU A 384 24.45 9.40 18.79
N ASN A 385 24.00 10.47 19.46
CA ASN A 385 24.29 10.78 20.86
C ASN A 385 23.19 10.32 21.82
N ALA A 386 22.14 9.63 21.35
CA ALA A 386 21.03 9.20 22.18
C ALA A 386 21.50 8.22 23.27
N GLN A 387 21.26 8.60 24.51
CA GLN A 387 21.69 7.87 25.68
C GLN A 387 20.57 6.94 26.18
N ASP A 388 20.95 5.75 26.61
CA ASP A 388 20.05 4.79 27.25
C ASP A 388 19.94 5.09 28.76
N ILE A 389 19.41 6.26 29.08
CA ILE A 389 19.24 6.74 30.45
C ILE A 389 17.75 6.89 30.76
N GLU A 390 17.41 6.64 32.03
CA GLU A 390 16.06 6.87 32.54
C GLU A 390 15.86 8.38 32.79
N VAL A 391 14.64 8.86 32.54
CA VAL A 391 14.27 10.23 32.92
C VAL A 391 14.32 10.37 34.45
N LYS A 392 15.08 11.32 34.92
CA LYS A 392 15.36 11.50 36.35
C LYS A 392 14.11 11.90 37.13
N ASP A 393 13.42 12.94 36.65
CA ASP A 393 12.26 13.54 37.32
C ASP A 393 11.31 14.15 36.26
N GLY A 394 10.18 14.70 36.68
CA GLY A 394 9.18 15.29 35.83
C GLY A 394 9.38 16.76 35.50
N SER A 395 10.59 17.34 35.69
CA SER A 395 10.84 18.72 35.30
C SER A 395 10.87 18.90 33.79
N ILE A 396 10.39 20.06 33.31
CA ILE A 396 10.30 20.35 31.88
C ILE A 396 10.74 21.79 31.64
N ASP A 397 11.70 21.96 30.73
CA ASP A 397 12.19 23.28 30.35
C ASP A 397 12.07 23.47 28.85
N PHE A 398 11.51 24.60 28.44
CA PHE A 398 11.52 25.11 27.05
C PHE A 398 12.41 26.34 27.05
N ASP A 399 13.49 26.30 26.31
CA ASP A 399 14.47 27.40 26.22
C ASP A 399 14.40 28.03 24.82
N ASN A 400 13.75 29.19 24.68
CA ASN A 400 13.60 29.96 23.44
C ASN A 400 13.13 29.10 22.25
N VAL A 401 12.03 28.35 22.43
CA VAL A 401 11.58 27.36 21.47
C VAL A 401 10.70 27.99 20.37
N ASP A 402 11.13 27.80 19.12
CA ASP A 402 10.34 28.04 17.92
C ASP A 402 9.96 26.72 17.26
N PHE A 403 8.71 26.63 16.80
CA PHE A 403 8.22 25.44 16.14
C PHE A 403 7.31 25.75 14.96
N SER A 404 7.46 24.96 13.88
CA SER A 404 6.59 24.99 12.70
C SER A 404 6.36 23.60 12.12
N TYR A 405 5.10 23.23 11.85
CA TYR A 405 4.78 21.98 11.15
C TYR A 405 5.31 21.96 9.71
N SER A 406 5.43 23.13 9.07
CA SER A 406 5.97 23.26 7.72
C SER A 406 7.49 23.23 7.65
N LYS A 407 8.18 23.19 8.80
CA LYS A 407 9.65 23.32 8.94
C LYS A 407 10.19 24.60 8.28
N SER A 408 9.38 25.65 8.17
CA SER A 408 9.75 26.95 7.62
C SER A 408 9.61 28.02 8.70
N HIS A 409 10.52 28.98 8.68
CA HIS A 409 10.44 30.17 9.53
C HIS A 409 9.36 31.18 9.06
N ASP A 410 8.77 30.98 7.89
CA ASP A 410 7.75 31.91 7.37
C ASP A 410 6.43 31.84 8.17
N VAL A 411 6.13 30.67 8.75
CA VAL A 411 4.90 30.44 9.53
C VAL A 411 5.28 29.65 10.78
N LEU A 412 5.39 30.33 11.91
CA LEU A 412 5.63 29.69 13.21
C LEU A 412 4.28 29.32 13.86
N ASN A 413 4.22 28.14 14.43
CA ASN A 413 3.10 27.67 15.24
C ASN A 413 3.34 27.89 16.73
N LEU A 414 4.60 27.87 17.18
CA LEU A 414 5.06 28.36 18.47
C LEU A 414 6.21 29.34 18.22
N GLU A 415 6.22 30.45 18.94
CA GLU A 415 7.21 31.51 18.76
C GLU A 415 7.78 31.94 20.11
N ASN A 416 9.08 31.81 20.27
CA ASN A 416 9.86 32.22 21.44
C ASN A 416 9.27 31.74 22.78
N ILE A 417 9.04 30.42 22.89
CA ILE A 417 8.52 29.81 24.11
C ILE A 417 9.65 29.64 25.11
N ASP A 418 9.50 30.31 26.25
CA ASP A 418 10.36 30.18 27.42
C ASP A 418 9.50 29.77 28.61
N LEU A 419 9.69 28.55 29.14
CA LEU A 419 8.82 27.94 30.15
C LEU A 419 9.57 26.94 31.00
N HIS A 420 9.50 27.11 32.32
CA HIS A 420 10.08 26.17 33.28
C HIS A 420 9.00 25.59 34.18
N ILE A 421 8.88 24.25 34.20
CA ILE A 421 7.93 23.48 35.01
C ILE A 421 8.73 22.59 35.98
N LYS A 422 8.39 22.65 37.25
CA LYS A 422 9.02 21.83 38.28
C LYS A 422 8.43 20.43 38.31
N SER A 423 9.22 19.45 38.73
CA SER A 423 8.73 18.09 38.96
C SER A 423 7.59 18.06 39.99
N GLY A 424 6.52 17.33 39.69
CA GLY A 424 5.33 17.20 40.53
C GLY A 424 4.35 18.39 40.47
N GLU A 425 4.61 19.37 39.60
CA GLU A 425 3.75 20.54 39.43
C GLU A 425 2.54 20.22 38.55
N THR A 426 1.37 20.73 38.88
CA THR A 426 0.17 20.65 38.06
C THR A 426 0.00 21.96 37.29
N ILE A 427 0.08 21.87 35.95
CA ILE A 427 -0.01 23.02 35.06
C ILE A 427 -1.34 22.97 34.27
N GLY A 428 -2.11 24.04 34.37
CA GLY A 428 -3.25 24.28 33.46
C GLY A 428 -2.81 25.02 32.20
N ILE A 429 -3.36 24.66 31.02
CA ILE A 429 -3.07 25.36 29.78
C ILE A 429 -4.41 25.77 29.13
N ILE A 430 -4.61 27.08 28.98
CA ILE A 430 -5.82 27.69 28.42
C ILE A 430 -5.46 28.60 27.24
N GLY A 431 -6.42 28.83 26.37
CA GLY A 431 -6.30 29.73 25.21
C GLY A 431 -7.34 29.42 24.15
N GLY A 432 -7.49 30.29 23.18
CA GLY A 432 -8.41 30.14 22.07
C GLY A 432 -8.17 28.88 21.22
N THR A 433 -9.16 28.53 20.40
CA THR A 433 -8.97 27.47 19.39
C THR A 433 -7.88 27.90 18.41
N GLY A 434 -6.90 27.04 18.16
CA GLY A 434 -5.77 27.37 17.27
C GLY A 434 -4.59 28.07 17.96
N SER A 435 -4.62 28.35 19.29
CA SER A 435 -3.51 28.97 20.01
C SER A 435 -2.29 28.06 20.28
N ALA A 436 -2.21 26.90 19.62
CA ALA A 436 -1.11 25.95 19.66
C ALA A 436 -0.87 25.21 20.99
N LYS A 437 -1.88 25.08 21.86
CA LYS A 437 -1.78 24.35 23.16
C LYS A 437 -1.32 22.90 22.99
N SER A 438 -2.00 22.14 22.11
CA SER A 438 -1.64 20.75 21.84
C SER A 438 -0.25 20.62 21.21
N THR A 439 0.15 21.61 20.39
CA THR A 439 1.48 21.66 19.78
C THR A 439 2.57 21.76 20.85
N LEU A 440 2.38 22.63 21.87
CA LEU A 440 3.33 22.80 22.95
C LEU A 440 3.62 21.46 23.67
N VAL A 441 2.57 20.77 24.09
CA VAL A 441 2.75 19.53 24.87
C VAL A 441 3.26 18.35 24.06
N GLN A 442 3.04 18.35 22.71
CA GLN A 442 3.53 17.31 21.82
C GLN A 442 5.05 17.33 21.62
N LEU A 443 5.71 18.43 21.94
CA LEU A 443 7.18 18.55 21.92
C LEU A 443 7.83 17.82 23.09
N ILE A 444 7.15 17.65 24.23
CA ILE A 444 7.68 17.03 25.44
C ILE A 444 8.04 15.55 25.20
N PRO A 445 7.15 14.67 24.65
CA PRO A 445 7.50 13.29 24.30
C PRO A 445 8.23 13.20 22.95
N ARG A 446 8.70 14.31 22.39
CA ARG A 446 9.38 14.40 21.10
C ARG A 446 8.56 13.71 19.99
N LEU A 447 7.26 14.10 19.86
CA LEU A 447 6.45 13.69 18.72
C LEU A 447 6.80 14.52 17.47
N TYR A 448 7.33 15.73 17.69
CA TYR A 448 7.91 16.63 16.70
C TYR A 448 9.21 17.20 17.25
N ASP A 449 10.14 17.58 16.38
CA ASP A 449 11.36 18.30 16.73
C ASP A 449 11.16 19.82 16.58
N VAL A 450 11.75 20.57 17.49
CA VAL A 450 11.75 22.05 17.46
C VAL A 450 12.59 22.57 16.29
N LEU A 451 12.22 23.75 15.79
CA LEU A 451 12.94 24.45 14.72
C LEU A 451 14.16 25.20 15.28
N GLU A 452 13.96 25.96 16.38
CA GLU A 452 15.00 26.64 17.15
C GLU A 452 14.76 26.42 18.64
N GLY A 453 15.78 26.65 19.45
CA GLY A 453 15.75 26.39 20.88
C GLY A 453 15.87 24.91 21.25
N GLU A 454 15.57 24.60 22.50
CA GLU A 454 15.61 23.24 23.01
C GLU A 454 14.52 22.95 24.04
N VAL A 455 14.08 21.68 24.08
CA VAL A 455 13.18 21.17 25.12
C VAL A 455 13.97 20.17 25.94
N ARG A 456 13.94 20.33 27.28
CA ARG A 456 14.57 19.43 28.21
C ARG A 456 13.53 18.77 29.12
N VAL A 457 13.75 17.53 29.47
CA VAL A 457 12.96 16.75 30.40
C VAL A 457 13.91 16.14 31.44
N GLY A 458 13.65 16.31 32.73
CA GLY A 458 14.58 15.87 33.76
C GLY A 458 15.97 16.51 33.67
N GLY A 459 16.07 17.72 33.08
CA GLY A 459 17.31 18.45 32.86
C GLY A 459 18.13 18.00 31.62
N VAL A 460 17.67 17.02 30.84
CA VAL A 460 18.36 16.52 29.64
C VAL A 460 17.54 16.84 28.40
N ASN A 461 18.20 17.27 27.31
CA ASN A 461 17.53 17.56 26.05
C ASN A 461 16.79 16.33 25.51
N VAL A 462 15.55 16.49 25.08
CA VAL A 462 14.72 15.39 24.54
C VAL A 462 15.36 14.68 23.36
N LYS A 463 16.28 15.33 22.63
CA LYS A 463 17.03 14.74 21.52
C LYS A 463 18.14 13.78 21.96
N ASP A 464 18.60 13.89 23.20
CA ASP A 464 19.69 13.10 23.75
C ASP A 464 19.21 11.81 24.45
N TYR A 465 17.89 11.65 24.61
CA TYR A 465 17.30 10.41 25.08
C TYR A 465 17.08 9.42 23.92
N LYS A 466 17.17 8.11 24.21
CA LYS A 466 16.46 7.13 23.38
C LYS A 466 14.95 7.40 23.45
N LEU A 467 14.30 7.41 22.30
CA LEU A 467 12.86 7.70 22.20
C LEU A 467 11.99 6.80 23.08
N GLU A 468 12.36 5.52 23.20
CA GLU A 468 11.69 4.56 24.07
C GLU A 468 11.72 5.03 25.53
N LYS A 469 12.89 5.41 26.07
CA LYS A 469 13.07 5.85 27.45
C LYS A 469 12.33 7.14 27.77
N LEU A 470 12.43 8.13 26.88
CA LEU A 470 11.68 9.38 27.02
C LEU A 470 10.17 9.11 27.01
N ARG A 471 9.69 8.39 26.02
CA ARG A 471 8.27 8.11 25.86
C ARG A 471 7.71 7.19 26.92
N ASP A 472 8.51 6.31 27.50
CA ASP A 472 8.10 5.49 28.65
C ASP A 472 7.85 6.32 29.90
N SER A 473 8.57 7.42 30.06
CA SER A 473 8.40 8.34 31.20
C SER A 473 7.29 9.37 31.02
N VAL A 474 6.77 9.53 29.81
CA VAL A 474 5.69 10.48 29.49
C VAL A 474 4.44 9.72 29.06
N ALA A 475 3.32 9.92 29.74
CA ALA A 475 2.01 9.43 29.30
C ALA A 475 1.20 10.58 28.72
N MET A 476 0.57 10.35 27.57
CA MET A 476 -0.27 11.34 26.92
C MET A 476 -1.67 10.79 26.62
N VAL A 477 -2.69 11.47 27.13
CA VAL A 477 -4.08 11.24 26.78
C VAL A 477 -4.45 12.25 25.69
N LEU A 478 -4.60 11.76 24.46
CA LEU A 478 -4.86 12.59 23.29
C LEU A 478 -6.31 13.08 23.27
N GLN A 479 -6.57 14.23 22.64
CA GLN A 479 -7.91 14.77 22.43
C GLN A 479 -8.85 13.75 21.76
N LYS A 480 -8.36 13.00 20.76
CA LYS A 480 -9.11 11.92 20.13
C LYS A 480 -8.80 10.59 20.82
N ASN A 481 -9.68 10.19 21.72
CA ASN A 481 -9.55 8.94 22.47
C ASN A 481 -9.75 7.71 21.59
N VAL A 482 -8.72 6.85 21.47
CA VAL A 482 -8.75 5.64 20.67
C VAL A 482 -8.61 4.40 21.56
N LEU A 483 -9.58 3.50 21.43
CA LEU A 483 -9.53 2.16 22.01
C LEU A 483 -9.41 1.11 20.89
N PHE A 484 -8.68 0.05 21.19
CA PHE A 484 -8.46 -1.06 20.27
C PHE A 484 -9.48 -2.16 20.49
N SER A 485 -9.73 -2.97 19.47
CA SER A 485 -10.53 -4.19 19.60
C SER A 485 -9.87 -5.15 20.59
N GLY A 486 -10.65 -5.77 21.45
CA GLY A 486 -10.19 -6.65 22.52
C GLY A 486 -10.84 -6.30 23.85
N THR A 487 -10.44 -6.92 24.95
CA THR A 487 -11.05 -6.67 26.25
C THR A 487 -10.68 -5.32 26.84
N ILE A 488 -11.47 -4.81 27.80
CA ILE A 488 -11.11 -3.61 28.57
C ILE A 488 -9.75 -3.81 29.23
N LYS A 489 -9.53 -4.98 29.88
CA LYS A 489 -8.26 -5.33 30.48
C LYS A 489 -7.09 -5.20 29.50
N GLN A 490 -7.21 -5.80 28.31
CA GLN A 490 -6.18 -5.70 27.27
C GLN A 490 -5.92 -4.25 26.84
N ASN A 491 -6.96 -3.43 26.76
CA ASN A 491 -6.80 -2.00 26.46
C ASN A 491 -6.07 -1.23 27.55
N LEU A 492 -6.30 -1.53 28.82
CA LEU A 492 -5.58 -0.91 29.94
C LEU A 492 -4.11 -1.35 29.99
N MET A 493 -3.85 -2.63 29.73
CA MET A 493 -2.48 -3.19 29.68
C MET A 493 -1.59 -2.60 28.56
N TRP A 494 -2.11 -1.76 27.67
CA TRP A 494 -1.26 -0.94 26.78
C TRP A 494 -0.40 0.06 27.56
N GLY A 495 -0.83 0.49 28.74
CA GLY A 495 -0.01 1.30 29.63
C GLY A 495 1.16 0.51 30.24
N ASN A 496 0.86 -0.70 30.70
CA ASN A 496 1.86 -1.63 31.23
C ASN A 496 1.42 -3.07 30.96
N LYS A 497 2.15 -3.77 30.07
CA LYS A 497 1.84 -5.15 29.69
C LYS A 497 2.05 -6.18 30.79
N PHE A 498 2.77 -5.83 31.84
CA PHE A 498 3.07 -6.69 32.99
C PHE A 498 2.25 -6.33 34.22
N ALA A 499 1.27 -5.40 34.11
CA ALA A 499 0.46 -4.95 35.21
C ALA A 499 -0.34 -6.12 35.83
N THR A 500 -0.36 -6.15 37.15
CA THR A 500 -1.21 -7.07 37.92
C THR A 500 -2.68 -6.63 37.86
N ASP A 501 -3.60 -7.53 38.19
CA ASP A 501 -5.02 -7.20 38.25
C ASP A 501 -5.33 -6.13 39.31
N GLU A 502 -4.56 -6.10 40.37
CA GLU A 502 -4.66 -5.10 41.46
C GLU A 502 -4.26 -3.70 40.94
N GLU A 503 -3.14 -3.58 40.20
CA GLU A 503 -2.71 -2.33 39.58
C GLU A 503 -3.72 -1.83 38.51
N ILE A 504 -4.29 -2.74 37.72
CA ILE A 504 -5.32 -2.40 36.74
C ILE A 504 -6.56 -1.83 37.42
N VAL A 505 -7.02 -2.47 38.50
CA VAL A 505 -8.18 -2.02 39.28
C VAL A 505 -7.87 -0.67 39.96
N HIS A 506 -6.67 -0.51 40.49
CA HIS A 506 -6.23 0.74 41.13
C HIS A 506 -6.24 1.91 40.14
N ALA A 507 -5.61 1.76 38.99
CA ALA A 507 -5.60 2.77 37.93
C ALA A 507 -7.03 3.08 37.40
N ALA A 508 -7.87 2.07 37.28
CA ALA A 508 -9.27 2.24 36.88
C ALA A 508 -10.09 3.00 37.93
N LYS A 509 -9.84 2.81 39.23
CA LYS A 509 -10.48 3.57 40.31
C LYS A 509 -10.04 5.02 40.31
N ALA A 510 -8.75 5.29 40.21
CA ALA A 510 -8.19 6.64 40.10
C ALA A 510 -8.77 7.43 38.91
N ALA A 511 -9.00 6.74 37.78
CA ALA A 511 -9.64 7.31 36.58
C ALA A 511 -11.18 7.30 36.63
N GLN A 512 -11.81 6.96 37.77
CA GLN A 512 -13.27 6.84 37.91
C GLN A 512 -13.89 5.88 36.87
N ALA A 513 -13.15 4.84 36.46
CA ALA A 513 -13.57 3.89 35.45
C ALA A 513 -14.09 2.57 36.03
N HIS A 514 -13.69 2.22 37.27
CA HIS A 514 -13.98 0.92 37.87
C HIS A 514 -15.47 0.59 37.93
N ASP A 515 -16.29 1.53 38.41
CA ASP A 515 -17.70 1.26 38.69
C ASP A 515 -18.49 0.98 37.40
N PHE A 516 -18.25 1.74 36.34
CA PHE A 516 -18.92 1.44 35.06
C PHE A 516 -18.35 0.16 34.41
N ILE A 517 -17.06 -0.16 34.58
CA ILE A 517 -16.50 -1.43 34.11
C ILE A 517 -17.21 -2.59 34.77
N MET A 518 -17.40 -2.52 36.10
CA MET A 518 -18.11 -3.57 36.87
C MET A 518 -19.60 -3.62 36.57
N SER A 519 -20.20 -2.59 35.98
CA SER A 519 -21.58 -2.63 35.52
C SER A 519 -21.79 -3.46 34.25
N PHE A 520 -20.72 -3.78 33.50
CA PHE A 520 -20.82 -4.71 32.37
C PHE A 520 -20.86 -6.16 32.86
N PRO A 521 -21.59 -7.05 32.13
CA PRO A 521 -21.73 -8.46 32.54
C PRO A 521 -20.39 -9.18 32.73
N ASN A 522 -19.36 -8.84 31.93
CA ASN A 522 -18.04 -9.47 31.98
C ASN A 522 -16.97 -8.59 32.65
N GLY A 523 -17.35 -7.46 33.28
CA GLY A 523 -16.40 -6.56 33.94
C GLY A 523 -15.21 -6.18 33.05
N TYR A 524 -13.99 -6.39 33.51
CA TYR A 524 -12.75 -6.11 32.78
C TYR A 524 -12.53 -6.98 31.54
N ASP A 525 -13.19 -8.14 31.44
CA ASP A 525 -13.13 -9.03 30.27
C ASP A 525 -14.19 -8.68 29.20
N THR A 526 -14.91 -7.58 29.39
CA THR A 526 -15.84 -7.06 28.38
C THR A 526 -15.10 -6.69 27.10
N GLU A 527 -15.54 -7.26 25.97
CA GLU A 527 -14.97 -6.98 24.66
C GLU A 527 -15.39 -5.61 24.13
N LEU A 528 -14.42 -4.84 23.68
CA LEU A 528 -14.59 -3.56 22.98
C LEU A 528 -14.54 -3.79 21.48
N GLY A 529 -15.55 -3.27 20.76
CA GLY A 529 -15.52 -3.21 19.30
C GLY A 529 -14.47 -2.23 18.78
N GLN A 530 -14.21 -2.25 17.47
CA GLN A 530 -13.26 -1.36 16.82
C GLN A 530 -13.54 0.11 17.17
N GLY A 531 -12.51 0.80 17.72
CA GLY A 531 -12.65 2.18 18.18
C GLY A 531 -13.55 2.34 19.41
N GLY A 532 -13.88 1.27 20.14
CA GLY A 532 -14.71 1.30 21.34
C GLY A 532 -16.14 1.76 21.06
N VAL A 533 -16.76 1.29 19.96
CA VAL A 533 -18.13 1.71 19.54
C VAL A 533 -19.22 1.39 20.55
N ASN A 534 -18.97 0.47 21.47
CA ASN A 534 -19.91 0.00 22.49
C ASN A 534 -19.73 0.70 23.85
N VAL A 535 -18.92 1.74 23.94
CA VAL A 535 -18.76 2.58 25.15
C VAL A 535 -18.98 4.05 24.82
N SER A 536 -19.48 4.84 25.78
CA SER A 536 -19.73 6.26 25.63
C SER A 536 -18.43 7.08 25.52
N GLY A 537 -18.51 8.33 25.04
CA GLY A 537 -17.36 9.22 24.95
C GLY A 537 -16.62 9.41 26.29
N GLY A 538 -17.36 9.69 27.36
CA GLY A 538 -16.79 9.82 28.72
C GLY A 538 -16.21 8.53 29.27
N GLN A 539 -16.81 7.35 28.95
CA GLN A 539 -16.23 6.06 29.30
C GLN A 539 -14.91 5.82 28.56
N LYS A 540 -14.82 6.15 27.24
CA LYS A 540 -13.56 6.09 26.48
C LYS A 540 -12.47 6.95 27.09
N GLN A 541 -12.80 8.18 27.45
CA GLN A 541 -11.86 9.09 28.09
C GLN A 541 -11.30 8.50 29.39
N ARG A 542 -12.18 8.04 30.28
CA ARG A 542 -11.75 7.43 31.56
C ARG A 542 -10.90 6.17 31.38
N LEU A 543 -11.19 5.34 30.38
CA LEU A 543 -10.33 4.19 30.04
C LEU A 543 -8.98 4.63 29.50
N CYS A 544 -8.89 5.69 28.70
CA CYS A 544 -7.62 6.24 28.22
C CYS A 544 -6.80 6.88 29.34
N ILE A 545 -7.46 7.53 30.31
CA ILE A 545 -6.80 8.05 31.53
C ILE A 545 -6.27 6.90 32.38
N ALA A 546 -7.07 5.86 32.64
CA ALA A 546 -6.63 4.67 33.39
C ALA A 546 -5.43 3.98 32.71
N ARG A 547 -5.44 3.87 31.37
CA ARG A 547 -4.29 3.38 30.60
C ARG A 547 -3.03 4.22 30.80
N ALA A 548 -3.16 5.54 30.81
CA ALA A 548 -2.05 6.47 31.04
C ALA A 548 -1.49 6.34 32.46
N LEU A 549 -2.36 6.23 33.46
CA LEU A 549 -1.96 6.05 34.86
C LEU A 549 -1.23 4.72 35.11
N LEU A 550 -1.67 3.63 34.47
CA LEU A 550 -1.06 2.32 34.60
C LEU A 550 0.40 2.28 34.13
N LYS A 551 0.83 3.28 33.37
CA LYS A 551 2.21 3.45 32.94
C LYS A 551 3.14 3.96 34.05
N HIS A 552 2.60 4.52 35.15
CA HIS A 552 3.36 5.20 36.22
C HIS A 552 4.32 6.28 35.71
N PRO A 553 3.80 7.24 34.88
CA PRO A 553 4.65 8.20 34.20
C PRO A 553 5.24 9.24 35.15
N LYS A 554 6.40 9.81 34.78
CA LYS A 554 6.96 11.03 35.43
C LYS A 554 6.21 12.28 35.02
N ILE A 555 5.69 12.29 33.79
CA ILE A 555 4.93 13.39 33.19
C ILE A 555 3.64 12.84 32.61
N MET A 556 2.50 13.41 32.98
CA MET A 556 1.18 13.08 32.41
C MET A 556 0.61 14.28 31.68
N ILE A 557 0.31 14.11 30.41
CA ILE A 557 -0.28 15.13 29.55
C ILE A 557 -1.75 14.75 29.27
N MET A 558 -2.66 15.64 29.58
CA MET A 558 -4.10 15.50 29.36
C MET A 558 -4.56 16.56 28.35
N ASP A 559 -4.64 16.19 27.06
CA ASP A 559 -5.06 17.10 25.99
C ASP A 559 -6.58 17.03 25.77
N ASP A 560 -7.31 17.98 26.33
CA ASP A 560 -8.79 18.10 26.30
C ASP A 560 -9.51 16.76 26.65
N SER A 561 -8.88 16.00 27.54
CA SER A 561 -9.21 14.59 27.80
C SER A 561 -10.36 14.41 28.80
N THR A 562 -10.95 15.48 29.31
CA THR A 562 -12.11 15.44 30.22
C THR A 562 -13.34 16.18 29.67
N SER A 563 -13.29 16.64 28.43
CA SER A 563 -14.37 17.43 27.81
C SER A 563 -15.71 16.69 27.68
N ALA A 564 -15.70 15.36 27.58
CA ALA A 564 -16.92 14.53 27.52
C ALA A 564 -17.27 13.89 28.89
N VAL A 565 -16.58 14.29 29.95
CA VAL A 565 -16.84 13.84 31.33
C VAL A 565 -17.60 14.97 32.06
N ASP A 566 -18.51 14.61 32.94
CA ASP A 566 -19.22 15.57 33.79
C ASP A 566 -18.27 16.21 34.81
N THR A 567 -18.63 17.40 35.30
CA THR A 567 -17.78 18.21 36.17
C THR A 567 -17.44 17.53 37.48
N ALA A 568 -18.36 16.73 38.05
CA ALA A 568 -18.12 16.02 39.30
C ALA A 568 -17.10 14.89 39.14
N THR A 569 -17.24 14.11 38.08
CA THR A 569 -16.31 13.04 37.73
C THR A 569 -14.92 13.61 37.34
N ASP A 570 -14.86 14.75 36.62
CA ASP A 570 -13.58 15.44 36.31
C ASP A 570 -12.88 15.88 37.58
N ALA A 571 -13.58 16.48 38.55
CA ALA A 571 -13.03 16.86 39.83
C ALA A 571 -12.52 15.65 40.65
N ALA A 572 -13.24 14.52 40.63
CA ALA A 572 -12.85 13.27 41.26
C ALA A 572 -11.58 12.67 40.64
N ILE A 573 -11.47 12.68 39.29
CA ILE A 573 -10.26 12.23 38.58
C ILE A 573 -9.05 13.08 39.03
N ARG A 574 -9.18 14.40 39.03
CA ARG A 574 -8.09 15.32 39.44
C ARG A 574 -7.67 15.11 40.91
N SER A 575 -8.65 14.90 41.79
CA SER A 575 -8.35 14.58 43.19
C SER A 575 -7.61 13.25 43.32
N GLY A 576 -8.04 12.21 42.57
CA GLY A 576 -7.36 10.92 42.50
C GLY A 576 -5.90 11.07 42.01
N LEU A 577 -5.70 11.86 40.95
CA LEU A 577 -4.35 12.15 40.41
C LEU A 577 -3.45 12.81 41.49
N LYS A 578 -3.94 13.82 42.16
CA LYS A 578 -3.16 14.55 43.17
C LYS A 578 -2.81 13.68 44.37
N ASN A 579 -3.74 12.83 44.81
CA ASN A 579 -3.57 12.02 46.02
C ASN A 579 -2.70 10.77 45.81
N GLU A 580 -2.81 10.14 44.62
CA GLU A 580 -2.19 8.85 44.37
C GLU A 580 -0.94 8.95 43.44
N PHE A 581 -0.79 10.07 42.72
CA PHE A 581 0.29 10.30 41.75
C PHE A 581 0.95 11.67 41.97
N GLY A 582 1.09 12.11 43.23
CA GLY A 582 1.57 13.45 43.60
C GLY A 582 2.99 13.81 43.12
N ASP A 583 3.83 12.80 42.81
CA ASP A 583 5.18 13.01 42.27
C ASP A 583 5.19 13.18 40.74
N THR A 584 4.05 12.95 40.08
CA THR A 584 3.89 13.08 38.61
C THR A 584 3.61 14.53 38.25
N THR A 585 4.36 15.08 37.30
CA THR A 585 4.07 16.39 36.72
C THR A 585 2.86 16.24 35.78
N VAL A 586 1.81 17.06 35.98
CA VAL A 586 0.56 16.95 35.22
C VAL A 586 0.33 18.22 34.42
N LEU A 587 0.18 18.06 33.06
CA LEU A 587 -0.21 19.15 32.20
C LEU A 587 -1.64 18.90 31.71
N ILE A 588 -2.53 19.86 31.96
CA ILE A 588 -3.96 19.78 31.63
C ILE A 588 -4.30 20.87 30.61
N ILE A 589 -4.49 20.48 29.36
CA ILE A 589 -5.11 21.37 28.37
C ILE A 589 -6.62 21.25 28.55
N ALA A 590 -7.28 22.36 28.84
CA ALA A 590 -8.72 22.40 29.00
C ALA A 590 -9.36 23.57 28.26
N GLN A 591 -10.59 23.37 27.87
CA GLN A 591 -11.46 24.44 27.37
C GLN A 591 -12.25 25.11 28.50
N ARG A 592 -12.46 24.39 29.61
CA ARG A 592 -13.19 24.90 30.79
C ARG A 592 -12.19 25.36 31.87
N ILE A 593 -12.40 26.56 32.38
CA ILE A 593 -11.56 27.08 33.47
C ILE A 593 -11.71 26.23 34.74
N SER A 594 -12.90 25.73 35.04
CA SER A 594 -13.14 24.83 36.19
C SER A 594 -12.26 23.57 36.17
N SER A 595 -11.71 23.17 35.03
CA SER A 595 -10.80 22.04 34.92
C SER A 595 -9.34 22.38 35.30
N VAL A 596 -8.97 23.67 35.35
CA VAL A 596 -7.60 24.12 35.61
C VAL A 596 -7.49 25.13 36.77
N GLU A 597 -8.60 25.62 37.33
CA GLU A 597 -8.61 26.64 38.38
C GLU A 597 -7.82 26.26 39.65
N ASN A 598 -7.70 24.94 39.92
CA ASN A 598 -6.95 24.39 41.05
C ASN A 598 -5.53 23.93 40.68
N ALA A 599 -5.04 24.24 39.49
CA ALA A 599 -3.67 23.99 39.08
C ALA A 599 -2.70 24.92 39.83
N ASP A 600 -1.47 24.45 40.04
CA ASP A 600 -0.45 25.26 40.75
C ASP A 600 -0.12 26.52 39.95
N ARG A 601 -0.06 26.40 38.62
CA ARG A 601 0.05 27.53 37.67
C ARG A 601 -0.79 27.27 36.42
N ILE A 602 -1.24 28.35 35.83
CA ILE A 602 -2.00 28.31 34.56
C ILE A 602 -1.23 29.12 33.53
N ILE A 603 -1.08 28.53 32.33
CA ILE A 603 -0.46 29.15 31.18
C ILE A 603 -1.59 29.60 30.24
N VAL A 604 -1.61 30.85 29.88
CA VAL A 604 -2.51 31.43 28.90
C VAL A 604 -1.78 31.50 27.55
N MET A 605 -2.26 30.76 26.56
CA MET A 605 -1.68 30.71 25.22
C MET A 605 -2.49 31.58 24.27
N ASN A 606 -1.82 32.43 23.49
CA ASN A 606 -2.41 33.23 22.45
C ASN A 606 -1.53 33.26 21.19
N ASP A 607 -2.10 32.91 20.04
CA ASP A 607 -1.42 32.93 18.72
C ASP A 607 0.00 32.34 18.73
N GLY A 608 0.18 31.17 19.38
CA GLY A 608 1.47 30.48 19.43
C GLY A 608 2.47 31.02 20.44
N LYS A 609 2.09 31.98 21.30
CA LYS A 609 2.93 32.57 22.35
C LYS A 609 2.31 32.33 23.72
N ILE A 610 3.15 32.41 24.75
CA ILE A 610 2.71 32.49 26.14
C ILE A 610 2.36 33.94 26.42
N ASP A 611 1.08 34.21 26.67
CA ASP A 611 0.58 35.56 27.00
C ASP A 611 0.76 35.89 28.49
N ALA A 612 0.46 34.92 29.36
CA ALA A 612 0.64 35.07 30.80
C ALA A 612 0.80 33.71 31.49
N ILE A 613 1.48 33.69 32.63
CA ILE A 613 1.58 32.55 33.55
C ILE A 613 1.29 33.06 34.98
N GLY A 614 0.41 32.38 35.70
CA GLY A 614 0.10 32.73 37.09
C GLY A 614 -0.92 31.80 37.73
N SER A 615 -1.29 32.04 38.96
CA SER A 615 -2.41 31.37 39.62
C SER A 615 -3.75 31.84 39.07
N HIS A 616 -4.83 31.12 39.36
CA HIS A 616 -6.20 31.49 38.98
C HIS A 616 -6.52 32.94 39.43
N GLU A 617 -6.22 33.30 40.66
CA GLU A 617 -6.50 34.62 41.23
C GLU A 617 -5.69 35.73 40.55
N GLU A 618 -4.39 35.49 40.33
CA GLU A 618 -3.49 36.43 39.66
C GLU A 618 -3.94 36.68 38.20
N LEU A 619 -4.31 35.65 37.45
CA LEU A 619 -4.74 35.78 36.06
C LEU A 619 -6.11 36.46 35.93
N LEU A 620 -7.03 36.21 36.85
CA LEU A 620 -8.28 36.95 36.92
C LEU A 620 -8.08 38.46 37.15
N ALA A 621 -7.07 38.83 37.93
CA ALA A 621 -6.75 40.22 38.20
C ALA A 621 -6.00 40.89 37.04
N THR A 622 -5.07 40.20 36.39
CA THR A 622 -4.09 40.80 35.49
C THR A 622 -4.30 40.51 34.00
N ASN A 623 -4.87 39.35 33.65
CA ASN A 623 -4.96 38.91 32.26
C ASN A 623 -6.39 39.09 31.68
N GLU A 624 -6.51 39.82 30.58
CA GLU A 624 -7.79 40.13 29.95
C GLU A 624 -8.40 38.90 29.29
N ILE A 625 -7.57 38.09 28.54
CA ILE A 625 -8.02 36.89 27.85
C ILE A 625 -8.59 35.89 28.83
N TYR A 626 -7.88 35.63 29.93
CA TYR A 626 -8.32 34.72 30.98
C TYR A 626 -9.64 35.15 31.63
N ARG A 627 -9.76 36.44 31.91
CA ARG A 627 -10.96 37.02 32.51
C ARG A 627 -12.17 36.96 31.58
N ASP A 628 -11.97 37.16 30.28
CA ASP A 628 -13.06 37.10 29.29
C ASP A 628 -13.56 35.66 29.15
N VAL A 629 -12.67 34.68 29.09
CA VAL A 629 -13.02 33.24 29.08
C VAL A 629 -13.80 32.87 30.34
N TYR A 630 -13.32 33.29 31.53
CA TYR A 630 -13.99 33.03 32.80
C TYR A 630 -15.40 33.63 32.86
N ASN A 631 -15.54 34.90 32.50
CA ASN A 631 -16.81 35.59 32.54
C ASN A 631 -17.83 35.02 31.53
N SER A 632 -17.34 34.60 30.36
CA SER A 632 -18.15 33.92 29.35
C SER A 632 -18.73 32.59 29.84
N GLN A 633 -17.90 31.79 30.52
CA GLN A 633 -18.32 30.49 31.06
C GLN A 633 -19.23 30.62 32.29
N LYS A 634 -19.02 31.64 33.13
CA LYS A 634 -19.85 31.89 34.30
C LYS A 634 -21.26 32.40 33.92
N LYS A 635 -21.39 33.28 32.93
CA LYS A 635 -22.70 33.72 32.41
C LYS A 635 -23.51 32.55 31.85
N GLY A 636 -22.87 31.63 31.12
CA GLY A 636 -23.55 30.43 30.59
C GLY A 636 -24.07 29.49 31.69
N SER A 637 -23.35 29.36 32.82
CA SER A 637 -23.82 28.55 33.96
C SER A 637 -25.00 29.20 34.73
N ASP A 638 -25.01 30.51 34.85
CA ASP A 638 -26.10 31.22 35.54
C ASP A 638 -27.41 31.24 34.71
N GLU A 639 -27.31 31.27 33.38
CA GLU A 639 -28.47 31.12 32.48
C GLU A 639 -29.06 29.71 32.48
N GLU A 640 -28.23 28.66 32.51
CA GLU A 640 -28.72 27.27 32.61
C GLU A 640 -29.44 26.98 33.94
N VAL A 641 -28.99 27.56 35.05
CA VAL A 641 -29.65 27.46 36.35
C VAL A 641 -30.99 28.18 36.36
N SER A 642 -31.09 29.33 35.68
CA SER A 642 -32.32 30.11 35.61
C SER A 642 -33.40 29.53 34.67
N VAL A 643 -33.02 28.71 33.69
CA VAL A 643 -33.95 28.00 32.78
C VAL A 643 -34.49 26.70 33.39
N ASN A 644 -33.78 26.09 34.35
CA ASN A 644 -34.18 24.86 35.03
C ASN A 644 -34.84 25.09 36.42
N ALA A 645 -35.02 26.31 36.84
CA ALA A 645 -35.76 26.74 38.04
C ALA A 645 -37.11 27.33 37.64
#